data_4a0de35cd12d2834bae612be0d80afa7
#
_entry.id   4a0de35cd12d2834bae612be0d80afa7
#
_cell.length_a   1.000
_cell.length_b   1.000
_cell.length_c   1.000
_cell.angle_alpha   90.00
_cell.angle_beta   90.00
_cell.angle_gamma   90.00
#
_symmetry.space_group_name_H-M   'P 1'
#
loop_
_entity.id
_entity.type
_entity.pdbx_description
1 polymer ?
#
loop_
_entity_poly.entity_id
_entity_poly.type
_entity_poly.pdbx_seq_one_letter_code
_entity_poly.pdbx_strand_id
1 'polypeptide(L)'
;MSDKTFEIESEFSPQGDQPAAIKELVKGVQEGKRYQTLLGATGTGKTFTIAQTIAQLQRPTLIIAHNKTLAAQLASEFKDFFPNNMVEYFVSYYDYFQPEAYIPSSDTYIEKDSSINEEIDKLRHAATSSLFERRDVIIVASVSCIYGLGSPHSYSSMLLSLRVGMEKPRNQILSRLVEIQYQRNDINFVRGTFRVRGDVVEIFPASKGEHAIRVELFGDEIEKITEIDVLTGELIGEREHIAIFPASHFVTQEETMKVALVNIERELEERLEVLREQGKLLEAQRLEQRTRYDIEMMKEVGFCSGIENYSGPLTFRERGDTPYTLMDYFPDDMLIVVDESHVTLPQIRAMYNGDQARKTVLVDHGFRLPSALDNRPLKFDEFEGKMDQIIYVSATPGPYEIEHTDTMVQQIIRPTGLLDPIIELRPTKGQIDDLIGEINDRIAKDERVLITTLTKKMSEDLTDYLKEIGIKVRYLHSEIKTLERMAILRDLRLGVFHVLIGINLLREGLDLPEVSLVAILDADKEGFLRSERSLIQTIGRAARNSEGRVILYGDKVTDSMDKAIKETERRRAIQIEYNEKHGITPQTIRKKVRDVIEATKVAESKKDYLTGAAEKMSKKDRQALIQRLEVEMKDAAKNLQFERAAELRDALLELRAE
;
A
#
# COMPACT_ATOMS: atom_id res chain seq x y z
N MET A 1 -0.19 -11.79 -25.98
CA MET A 1 0.35 -11.91 -24.60
C MET A 1 1.65 -12.68 -24.65
N SER A 2 2.69 -12.23 -23.95
CA SER A 2 3.98 -12.95 -23.88
C SER A 2 3.81 -14.19 -23.00
N ASP A 3 4.20 -15.37 -23.49
CA ASP A 3 4.13 -16.66 -22.75
C ASP A 3 5.30 -16.82 -21.75
N LYS A 4 5.69 -15.74 -21.07
CA LYS A 4 6.71 -15.84 -20.02
C LYS A 4 6.13 -16.55 -18.80
N THR A 5 6.92 -17.45 -18.23
CA THR A 5 6.62 -18.19 -17.00
C THR A 5 7.21 -17.50 -15.78
N PHE A 6 6.63 -17.75 -14.60
CA PHE A 6 7.24 -17.32 -13.35
C PHE A 6 8.49 -18.15 -13.06
N GLU A 7 9.62 -17.48 -12.93
CA GLU A 7 10.91 -18.09 -12.60
C GLU A 7 11.49 -17.43 -11.35
N ILE A 8 11.71 -18.23 -10.29
CA ILE A 8 12.31 -17.73 -9.05
C ILE A 8 13.82 -17.69 -9.17
N GLU A 9 14.41 -16.55 -8.86
CA GLU A 9 15.84 -16.41 -8.59
C GLU A 9 16.05 -16.25 -7.08
N SER A 10 16.68 -17.21 -6.44
CA SER A 10 16.96 -17.18 -5.00
C SER A 10 18.19 -17.99 -4.64
N GLU A 11 19.02 -17.46 -3.74
CA GLU A 11 20.11 -18.20 -3.09
C GLU A 11 19.59 -19.24 -2.08
N PHE A 12 18.31 -19.18 -1.73
CA PHE A 12 17.68 -20.06 -0.75
C PHE A 12 16.90 -21.18 -1.42
N SER A 13 16.95 -22.37 -0.83
CA SER A 13 16.06 -23.49 -1.14
C SER A 13 15.03 -23.66 -0.03
N PRO A 14 13.84 -24.21 -0.32
CA PRO A 14 12.83 -24.48 0.71
C PRO A 14 13.35 -25.42 1.80
N GLN A 15 13.20 -25.03 3.07
CA GLN A 15 13.68 -25.77 4.25
C GLN A 15 12.60 -25.85 5.34
N GLY A 16 12.81 -26.71 6.32
CA GLY A 16 11.87 -26.90 7.42
C GLY A 16 10.51 -27.43 6.90
N ASP A 17 9.45 -26.73 7.27
CA ASP A 17 8.08 -27.06 6.84
C ASP A 17 7.75 -26.53 5.43
N GLN A 18 8.60 -25.66 4.86
CA GLN A 18 8.30 -25.01 3.57
C GLN A 18 8.02 -26.01 2.43
N PRO A 19 8.82 -27.08 2.21
CA PRO A 19 8.55 -28.03 1.13
C PRO A 19 7.17 -28.68 1.24
N ALA A 20 6.78 -29.06 2.45
CA ALA A 20 5.48 -29.69 2.72
C ALA A 20 4.34 -28.67 2.53
N ALA A 21 4.52 -27.45 3.03
CA ALA A 21 3.55 -26.37 2.91
C ALA A 21 3.32 -25.99 1.46
N ILE A 22 4.38 -25.81 0.66
CA ILE A 22 4.29 -25.51 -0.77
C ILE A 22 3.51 -26.61 -1.50
N LYS A 23 3.88 -27.86 -1.28
CA LYS A 23 3.23 -29.01 -1.91
C LYS A 23 1.73 -29.09 -1.57
N GLU A 24 1.37 -28.83 -0.33
CA GLU A 24 -0.03 -28.88 0.11
C GLU A 24 -0.85 -27.74 -0.44
N LEU A 25 -0.32 -26.49 -0.45
CA LEU A 25 -0.96 -25.32 -1.04
C LEU A 25 -1.17 -25.52 -2.56
N VAL A 26 -0.14 -25.93 -3.29
CA VAL A 26 -0.23 -26.19 -4.74
C VAL A 26 -1.27 -27.26 -5.03
N LYS A 27 -1.22 -28.37 -4.30
CA LYS A 27 -2.20 -29.45 -4.43
C LYS A 27 -3.63 -28.95 -4.18
N GLY A 28 -3.84 -28.17 -3.13
CA GLY A 28 -5.15 -27.62 -2.81
C GLY A 28 -5.71 -26.72 -3.90
N VAL A 29 -4.88 -25.86 -4.52
CA VAL A 29 -5.30 -25.04 -5.67
C VAL A 29 -5.63 -25.91 -6.87
N GLN A 30 -4.82 -26.93 -7.17
CA GLN A 30 -5.06 -27.87 -8.29
C GLN A 30 -6.32 -28.74 -8.09
N GLU A 31 -6.66 -29.05 -6.84
CA GLU A 31 -7.90 -29.76 -6.47
C GLU A 31 -9.15 -28.86 -6.47
N GLY A 32 -9.00 -27.57 -6.75
CA GLY A 32 -10.10 -26.60 -6.77
C GLY A 32 -10.57 -26.15 -5.39
N LYS A 33 -9.78 -26.33 -4.32
CA LYS A 33 -10.12 -25.79 -3.00
C LYS A 33 -10.19 -24.28 -3.06
N ARG A 34 -11.28 -23.74 -2.54
CA ARG A 34 -11.54 -22.31 -2.61
C ARG A 34 -10.74 -21.54 -1.55
N TYR A 35 -10.69 -22.04 -0.33
CA TYR A 35 -10.09 -21.36 0.81
C TYR A 35 -8.98 -22.20 1.44
N GLN A 36 -7.78 -21.67 1.48
CA GLN A 36 -6.66 -22.30 2.15
C GLN A 36 -6.02 -21.31 3.11
N THR A 37 -5.54 -21.80 4.26
CA THR A 37 -4.87 -20.95 5.25
C THR A 37 -3.46 -21.46 5.50
N LEU A 38 -2.45 -20.60 5.27
CA LEU A 38 -1.08 -20.82 5.70
C LEU A 38 -0.91 -20.22 7.11
N LEU A 39 -0.98 -21.08 8.12
CA LEU A 39 -0.65 -20.72 9.50
C LEU A 39 0.86 -20.79 9.68
N GLY A 40 1.53 -19.65 9.53
CA GLY A 40 2.97 -19.58 9.59
C GLY A 40 3.47 -18.76 10.78
N ALA A 41 4.27 -19.36 11.67
CA ALA A 41 4.89 -18.63 12.76
C ALA A 41 5.75 -17.48 12.22
N THR A 42 6.01 -16.47 13.06
CA THR A 42 6.85 -15.33 12.67
C THR A 42 8.27 -15.79 12.33
N GLY A 43 8.79 -15.37 11.18
CA GLY A 43 10.17 -15.70 10.75
C GLY A 43 10.34 -17.07 10.08
N THR A 44 9.26 -17.77 9.73
CA THR A 44 9.33 -19.06 9.01
C THR A 44 9.51 -18.93 7.50
N GLY A 45 9.51 -17.69 6.95
CA GLY A 45 9.67 -17.46 5.52
C GLY A 45 8.38 -17.66 4.72
N LYS A 46 7.22 -17.23 5.26
CA LYS A 46 5.91 -17.31 4.59
C LYS A 46 5.93 -16.70 3.18
N THR A 47 6.57 -15.53 3.01
CA THR A 47 6.69 -14.86 1.71
C THR A 47 7.37 -15.75 0.67
N PHE A 48 8.46 -16.42 1.05
CA PHE A 48 9.17 -17.35 0.18
C PHE A 48 8.31 -18.58 -0.18
N THR A 49 7.57 -19.11 0.79
CA THR A 49 6.62 -20.22 0.56
C THR A 49 5.56 -19.83 -0.47
N ILE A 50 4.98 -18.63 -0.35
CA ILE A 50 4.01 -18.11 -1.32
C ILE A 50 4.67 -17.88 -2.69
N ALA A 51 5.88 -17.33 -2.75
CA ALA A 51 6.61 -17.15 -4.01
C ALA A 51 6.82 -18.50 -4.73
N GLN A 52 7.27 -19.53 -4.01
CA GLN A 52 7.42 -20.88 -4.54
C GLN A 52 6.09 -21.50 -5.00
N THR A 53 5.01 -21.21 -4.28
CA THR A 53 3.65 -21.65 -4.65
C THR A 53 3.20 -21.01 -5.97
N ILE A 54 3.40 -19.69 -6.11
CA ILE A 54 3.09 -18.94 -7.35
C ILE A 54 3.89 -19.49 -8.53
N ALA A 55 5.20 -19.72 -8.35
CA ALA A 55 6.06 -20.26 -9.39
C ALA A 55 5.64 -21.65 -9.86
N GLN A 56 5.08 -22.49 -8.98
CA GLN A 56 4.56 -23.79 -9.38
C GLN A 56 3.18 -23.73 -10.03
N LEU A 57 2.33 -22.79 -9.62
CA LEU A 57 0.99 -22.64 -10.15
C LEU A 57 0.92 -21.89 -11.49
N GLN A 58 1.88 -21.01 -11.76
CA GLN A 58 1.95 -20.23 -13.01
C GLN A 58 0.69 -19.38 -13.27
N ARG A 59 0.09 -18.78 -12.23
CA ARG A 59 -1.15 -17.99 -12.32
C ARG A 59 -0.92 -16.54 -11.95
N PRO A 60 -1.54 -15.57 -12.65
CA PRO A 60 -1.56 -14.19 -12.23
C PRO A 60 -2.04 -14.06 -10.79
N THR A 61 -1.33 -13.32 -9.97
CA THR A 61 -1.56 -13.31 -8.52
C THR A 61 -1.75 -11.91 -7.98
N LEU A 62 -2.82 -11.73 -7.19
CA LEU A 62 -3.08 -10.53 -6.39
C LEU A 62 -2.73 -10.80 -4.92
N ILE A 63 -1.78 -10.06 -4.38
CA ILE A 63 -1.39 -10.12 -2.96
C ILE A 63 -1.93 -8.88 -2.25
N ILE A 64 -2.78 -9.07 -1.24
CA ILE A 64 -3.42 -7.98 -0.51
C ILE A 64 -2.79 -7.85 0.88
N ALA A 65 -2.28 -6.66 1.19
CA ALA A 65 -1.74 -6.29 2.49
C ALA A 65 -2.58 -5.18 3.13
N HIS A 66 -2.65 -5.14 4.46
CA HIS A 66 -3.52 -4.20 5.19
C HIS A 66 -3.02 -2.74 5.18
N ASN A 67 -1.76 -2.47 4.85
CA ASN A 67 -1.20 -1.10 4.77
C ASN A 67 -0.16 -0.95 3.66
N LYS A 68 0.14 0.33 3.30
CA LYS A 68 1.09 0.68 2.23
C LYS A 68 2.52 0.19 2.52
N THR A 69 2.97 0.27 3.77
CA THR A 69 4.34 -0.08 4.17
C THR A 69 4.60 -1.58 4.01
N LEU A 70 3.67 -2.41 4.48
CA LEU A 70 3.77 -3.86 4.30
C LEU A 70 3.68 -4.25 2.83
N ALA A 71 2.76 -3.61 2.08
CA ALA A 71 2.65 -3.82 0.64
C ALA A 71 3.95 -3.46 -0.10
N ALA A 72 4.61 -2.35 0.26
CA ALA A 72 5.90 -1.96 -0.32
C ALA A 72 7.02 -2.96 0.00
N GLN A 73 7.08 -3.44 1.24
CA GLN A 73 8.04 -4.46 1.65
C GLN A 73 7.82 -5.76 0.86
N LEU A 74 6.58 -6.25 0.79
CA LEU A 74 6.25 -7.45 0.03
C LEU A 74 6.56 -7.29 -1.46
N ALA A 75 6.22 -6.14 -2.06
CA ALA A 75 6.54 -5.87 -3.47
C ALA A 75 8.06 -5.92 -3.72
N SER A 76 8.87 -5.38 -2.81
CA SER A 76 10.33 -5.48 -2.90
C SER A 76 10.82 -6.92 -2.78
N GLU A 77 10.31 -7.68 -1.80
CA GLU A 77 10.68 -9.10 -1.61
C GLU A 77 10.29 -9.94 -2.83
N PHE A 78 9.10 -9.74 -3.40
CA PHE A 78 8.66 -10.45 -4.60
C PHE A 78 9.46 -10.03 -5.85
N LYS A 79 9.87 -8.76 -5.98
CA LYS A 79 10.79 -8.33 -7.05
C LYS A 79 12.15 -9.00 -6.98
N ASP A 80 12.67 -9.17 -5.75
CA ASP A 80 13.93 -9.89 -5.52
C ASP A 80 13.79 -11.38 -5.93
N PHE A 81 12.63 -12.01 -5.70
CA PHE A 81 12.37 -13.41 -6.10
C PHE A 81 12.05 -13.58 -7.59
N PHE A 82 11.46 -12.58 -8.22
CA PHE A 82 10.99 -12.63 -9.60
C PHE A 82 11.53 -11.45 -10.44
N PRO A 83 12.87 -11.33 -10.60
CA PRO A 83 13.47 -10.17 -11.26
C PRO A 83 13.10 -10.05 -12.74
N ASN A 84 12.75 -11.16 -13.40
CA ASN A 84 12.41 -11.21 -14.83
C ASN A 84 10.89 -11.21 -15.11
N ASN A 85 10.05 -11.24 -14.06
CA ASN A 85 8.61 -11.20 -14.15
C ASN A 85 8.05 -9.83 -13.76
N MET A 86 6.77 -9.60 -14.02
CA MET A 86 6.12 -8.34 -13.67
C MET A 86 5.62 -8.38 -12.23
N VAL A 87 6.34 -7.71 -11.35
CA VAL A 87 5.92 -7.49 -9.96
C VAL A 87 5.56 -6.04 -9.78
N GLU A 88 4.28 -5.76 -9.64
CA GLU A 88 3.71 -4.42 -9.61
C GLU A 88 3.18 -4.04 -8.23
N TYR A 89 3.07 -2.73 -7.99
CA TYR A 89 2.64 -2.17 -6.72
C TYR A 89 1.39 -1.32 -6.90
N PHE A 90 0.32 -1.63 -6.16
CA PHE A 90 -0.95 -0.95 -6.28
C PHE A 90 -1.52 -0.53 -4.93
N VAL A 91 -1.32 0.74 -4.58
CA VAL A 91 -1.83 1.31 -3.32
C VAL A 91 -2.56 2.62 -3.59
N SER A 92 -3.12 3.24 -2.56
CA SER A 92 -3.72 4.58 -2.69
C SER A 92 -2.64 5.58 -3.11
N TYR A 93 -2.89 6.33 -4.18
CA TYR A 93 -1.97 7.32 -4.75
C TYR A 93 -1.98 8.68 -4.04
N TYR A 94 -2.75 8.81 -2.95
CA TYR A 94 -2.75 10.04 -2.16
C TYR A 94 -1.65 10.01 -1.10
N ASP A 95 -0.81 11.05 -1.09
CA ASP A 95 0.12 11.31 0.02
C ASP A 95 -0.62 11.86 1.22
N TYR A 96 -1.53 12.80 0.93
CA TYR A 96 -2.49 13.35 1.86
C TYR A 96 -3.89 13.18 1.27
N PHE A 97 -4.84 12.74 2.08
CA PHE A 97 -6.22 12.58 1.68
C PHE A 97 -7.17 13.00 2.79
N GLN A 98 -7.81 14.14 2.59
CA GLN A 98 -8.96 14.56 3.37
C GLN A 98 -10.21 14.31 2.53
N PRO A 99 -11.04 13.32 2.85
CA PRO A 99 -12.25 13.08 2.11
C PRO A 99 -13.24 14.23 2.27
N GLU A 100 -13.95 14.53 1.20
CA GLU A 100 -15.10 15.43 1.25
C GLU A 100 -16.09 14.95 2.33
N ALA A 101 -16.51 15.84 3.21
CA ALA A 101 -17.44 15.53 4.29
C ALA A 101 -18.30 16.74 4.66
N TYR A 102 -19.45 16.49 5.23
CA TYR A 102 -20.30 17.53 5.79
C TYR A 102 -20.71 17.15 7.21
N ILE A 103 -20.62 18.11 8.13
CA ILE A 103 -20.99 17.97 9.55
C ILE A 103 -22.24 18.81 9.79
N PRO A 104 -23.44 18.20 9.78
CA PRO A 104 -24.70 18.96 9.91
C PRO A 104 -24.83 19.74 11.22
N SER A 105 -24.27 19.23 12.32
CA SER A 105 -24.37 19.87 13.64
C SER A 105 -23.66 21.21 13.74
N SER A 106 -22.62 21.43 12.93
CA SER A 106 -21.86 22.69 12.91
C SER A 106 -21.96 23.42 11.57
N ASP A 107 -22.80 22.95 10.64
CA ASP A 107 -22.91 23.44 9.26
C ASP A 107 -21.53 23.61 8.58
N THR A 108 -20.65 22.62 8.80
CA THR A 108 -19.26 22.68 8.32
C THR A 108 -19.11 21.74 7.13
N TYR A 109 -18.83 22.32 5.96
CA TYR A 109 -18.40 21.55 4.79
C TYR A 109 -16.87 21.46 4.76
N ILE A 110 -16.40 20.23 4.65
CA ILE A 110 -14.99 19.91 4.47
C ILE A 110 -14.79 19.56 3.01
N GLU A 111 -14.09 20.42 2.30
CA GLU A 111 -13.77 20.16 0.89
C GLU A 111 -12.77 18.99 0.79
N LYS A 112 -12.89 18.23 -0.32
CA LYS A 112 -11.88 17.22 -0.63
C LYS A 112 -10.54 17.91 -0.84
N ASP A 113 -9.58 17.62 0.02
CA ASP A 113 -8.19 18.03 -0.14
C ASP A 113 -7.31 16.79 -0.32
N SER A 114 -6.51 16.79 -1.37
CA SER A 114 -5.67 15.64 -1.68
C SER A 114 -4.45 16.04 -2.50
N SER A 115 -3.30 15.51 -2.10
CA SER A 115 -2.10 15.55 -2.92
C SER A 115 -1.89 14.18 -3.56
N ILE A 116 -1.72 14.18 -4.88
CA ILE A 116 -1.46 12.97 -5.65
C ILE A 116 0.05 12.74 -5.70
N ASN A 117 0.46 11.52 -5.35
CA ASN A 117 1.82 11.06 -5.57
C ASN A 117 1.94 10.53 -6.99
N GLU A 118 2.63 11.26 -7.86
CA GLU A 118 2.80 10.91 -9.26
C GLU A 118 3.53 9.57 -9.48
N GLU A 119 4.47 9.23 -8.58
CA GLU A 119 5.18 7.95 -8.65
C GLU A 119 4.25 6.77 -8.33
N ILE A 120 3.39 6.91 -7.32
CA ILE A 120 2.41 5.87 -7.00
C ILE A 120 1.35 5.78 -8.11
N ASP A 121 0.92 6.90 -8.66
CA ASP A 121 -0.03 6.91 -9.78
C ASP A 121 0.55 6.20 -11.01
N LYS A 122 1.81 6.45 -11.35
CA LYS A 122 2.56 5.70 -12.37
C LYS A 122 2.54 4.19 -12.11
N LEU A 123 2.84 3.77 -10.88
CA LEU A 123 2.86 2.35 -10.51
C LEU A 123 1.46 1.71 -10.61
N ARG A 124 0.39 2.45 -10.34
CA ARG A 124 -0.98 1.99 -10.54
C ARG A 124 -1.31 1.77 -12.02
N HIS A 125 -0.90 2.70 -12.89
CA HIS A 125 -1.03 2.54 -14.34
C HIS A 125 -0.18 1.38 -14.86
N ALA A 126 1.03 1.18 -14.34
CA ALA A 126 1.87 0.04 -14.68
C ALA A 126 1.18 -1.28 -14.28
N ALA A 127 0.62 -1.35 -13.08
CA ALA A 127 -0.09 -2.55 -12.61
C ALA A 127 -1.30 -2.92 -13.48
N THR A 128 -2.13 -1.95 -13.86
CA THR A 128 -3.29 -2.23 -14.71
C THR A 128 -2.92 -2.57 -16.15
N SER A 129 -1.94 -1.88 -16.75
CA SER A 129 -1.50 -2.16 -18.12
C SER A 129 -0.80 -3.52 -18.24
N SER A 130 0.00 -3.92 -17.25
CA SER A 130 0.72 -5.20 -17.26
C SER A 130 -0.22 -6.41 -17.33
N LEU A 131 -1.41 -6.33 -16.72
CA LEU A 131 -2.42 -7.40 -16.76
C LEU A 131 -2.97 -7.64 -18.17
N PHE A 132 -2.97 -6.64 -19.06
CA PHE A 132 -3.37 -6.79 -20.45
C PHE A 132 -2.22 -7.24 -21.36
N GLU A 133 -0.98 -6.99 -20.96
CA GLU A 133 0.20 -7.30 -21.78
C GLU A 133 0.77 -8.69 -21.50
N ARG A 134 0.72 -9.16 -20.22
CA ARG A 134 1.41 -10.37 -19.77
C ARG A 134 0.54 -11.20 -18.83
N ARG A 135 0.91 -12.47 -18.67
CA ARG A 135 0.26 -13.37 -17.71
C ARG A 135 1.09 -13.60 -16.44
N ASP A 136 2.39 -13.43 -16.53
CA ASP A 136 3.34 -13.58 -15.42
C ASP A 136 3.40 -12.31 -14.57
N VAL A 137 2.23 -11.93 -14.00
CA VAL A 137 2.03 -10.70 -13.24
C VAL A 137 1.68 -10.99 -11.79
N ILE A 138 2.43 -10.40 -10.88
CA ILE A 138 2.12 -10.34 -9.44
C ILE A 138 1.82 -8.89 -9.10
N ILE A 139 0.64 -8.61 -8.57
CA ILE A 139 0.33 -7.27 -8.04
C ILE A 139 0.27 -7.35 -6.52
N VAL A 140 1.12 -6.58 -5.86
CA VAL A 140 1.04 -6.38 -4.41
C VAL A 140 0.26 -5.10 -4.12
N ALA A 141 -0.90 -5.25 -3.51
CA ALA A 141 -1.84 -4.17 -3.28
C ALA A 141 -2.12 -3.94 -1.79
N SER A 142 -2.46 -2.70 -1.45
CA SER A 142 -3.16 -2.44 -0.18
C SER A 142 -4.66 -2.67 -0.34
N VAL A 143 -5.43 -2.53 0.74
CA VAL A 143 -6.90 -2.63 0.72
C VAL A 143 -7.55 -1.66 -0.30
N SER A 144 -6.80 -0.68 -0.82
CA SER A 144 -7.28 0.20 -1.90
C SER A 144 -7.66 -0.55 -3.19
N CYS A 145 -7.26 -1.80 -3.38
CA CYS A 145 -7.65 -2.63 -4.53
C CYS A 145 -9.16 -2.94 -4.60
N ILE A 146 -9.90 -2.80 -3.49
CA ILE A 146 -11.36 -2.98 -3.46
C ILE A 146 -12.15 -1.71 -3.79
N TYR A 147 -11.49 -0.57 -3.98
CA TYR A 147 -12.14 0.67 -4.38
C TYR A 147 -12.39 0.73 -5.87
N GLY A 148 -13.43 1.49 -6.24
CA GLY A 148 -13.85 1.66 -7.61
C GLY A 148 -12.73 2.18 -8.53
N LEU A 149 -12.58 1.50 -9.66
CA LEU A 149 -11.78 1.91 -10.82
C LEU A 149 -12.71 2.09 -12.04
N GLY A 150 -12.17 2.60 -13.13
CA GLY A 150 -12.86 2.59 -14.41
C GLY A 150 -13.13 1.16 -14.92
N SER A 151 -13.99 1.04 -15.91
CA SER A 151 -14.28 -0.25 -16.54
C SER A 151 -13.03 -0.82 -17.24
N PRO A 152 -12.62 -2.08 -16.94
CA PRO A 152 -11.50 -2.73 -17.64
C PRO A 152 -11.76 -2.85 -19.15
N HIS A 153 -13.02 -3.05 -19.55
CA HIS A 153 -13.41 -3.10 -20.96
C HIS A 153 -13.18 -1.75 -21.65
N SER A 154 -13.62 -0.65 -21.05
CA SER A 154 -13.37 0.69 -21.59
C SER A 154 -11.87 0.99 -21.64
N TYR A 155 -11.13 0.68 -20.59
CA TYR A 155 -9.69 0.87 -20.51
C TYR A 155 -8.94 0.12 -21.62
N SER A 156 -9.28 -1.16 -21.84
CA SER A 156 -8.65 -1.99 -22.88
C SER A 156 -9.10 -1.63 -24.30
N SER A 157 -10.38 -1.28 -24.51
CA SER A 157 -10.90 -0.93 -25.85
C SER A 157 -10.41 0.44 -26.35
N MET A 158 -10.01 1.31 -25.42
CA MET A 158 -9.53 2.66 -25.76
C MET A 158 -8.02 2.72 -25.99
N LEU A 159 -7.26 1.63 -25.83
CA LEU A 159 -5.83 1.63 -26.11
C LEU A 159 -5.50 2.06 -27.54
N LEU A 160 -4.36 2.72 -27.72
CA LEU A 160 -3.80 3.05 -29.03
C LEU A 160 -2.73 2.02 -29.38
N SER A 161 -3.06 1.13 -30.33
CA SER A 161 -2.13 0.13 -30.87
C SER A 161 -1.45 0.69 -32.12
N LEU A 162 -0.13 0.67 -32.15
CA LEU A 162 0.70 1.13 -33.26
C LEU A 162 1.69 0.02 -33.66
N ARG A 163 1.88 -0.17 -34.96
CA ARG A 163 2.81 -1.17 -35.51
C ARG A 163 3.58 -0.59 -36.68
N VAL A 164 4.83 -0.95 -36.81
CA VAL A 164 5.66 -0.61 -37.99
C VAL A 164 5.01 -1.14 -39.25
N GLY A 165 4.97 -0.33 -40.32
CA GLY A 165 4.28 -0.61 -41.57
C GLY A 165 2.74 -0.41 -41.56
N MET A 166 2.18 0.05 -40.43
CA MET A 166 0.75 0.35 -40.32
C MET A 166 0.43 1.69 -40.98
N GLU A 167 -0.56 1.71 -41.89
CA GLU A 167 -1.11 2.96 -42.40
C GLU A 167 -2.09 3.58 -41.38
N LYS A 168 -1.71 4.71 -40.82
CA LYS A 168 -2.53 5.50 -39.91
C LYS A 168 -2.15 6.97 -39.94
N PRO A 169 -3.02 7.84 -40.43
CA PRO A 169 -2.75 9.26 -40.50
C PRO A 169 -2.33 9.85 -39.15
N ARG A 170 -1.30 10.70 -39.15
CA ARG A 170 -0.80 11.36 -37.92
C ARG A 170 -1.94 11.99 -37.12
N ASN A 171 -2.86 12.71 -37.75
CA ASN A 171 -3.96 13.37 -37.06
C ASN A 171 -4.89 12.38 -36.33
N GLN A 172 -5.07 11.17 -36.85
CA GLN A 172 -5.85 10.14 -36.17
C GLN A 172 -5.12 9.63 -34.91
N ILE A 173 -3.78 9.54 -34.98
CA ILE A 173 -2.96 9.19 -33.77
C ILE A 173 -3.13 10.29 -32.73
N LEU A 174 -3.03 11.57 -33.12
CA LEU A 174 -3.18 12.72 -32.22
C LEU A 174 -4.58 12.79 -31.59
N SER A 175 -5.63 12.65 -32.39
CA SER A 175 -7.00 12.62 -31.88
C SER A 175 -7.20 11.48 -30.88
N ARG A 176 -6.67 10.27 -31.20
CA ARG A 176 -6.77 9.13 -30.30
C ARG A 176 -6.02 9.34 -28.99
N LEU A 177 -4.86 9.99 -29.00
CA LEU A 177 -4.12 10.34 -27.79
C LEU A 177 -4.94 11.28 -26.88
N VAL A 178 -5.60 12.28 -27.46
CA VAL A 178 -6.49 13.19 -26.70
C VAL A 178 -7.70 12.41 -26.12
N GLU A 179 -8.34 11.55 -26.92
CA GLU A 179 -9.45 10.72 -26.45
C GLU A 179 -9.08 9.85 -25.25
N ILE A 180 -7.84 9.31 -25.21
CA ILE A 180 -7.33 8.51 -24.10
C ILE A 180 -6.66 9.34 -23.02
N GLN A 181 -6.99 10.64 -22.96
CA GLN A 181 -6.62 11.60 -21.90
C GLN A 181 -5.13 11.98 -21.85
N TYR A 182 -4.38 11.85 -22.97
CA TYR A 182 -3.07 12.45 -23.10
C TYR A 182 -3.19 13.93 -23.49
N GLN A 183 -2.35 14.75 -22.90
CA GLN A 183 -2.30 16.17 -23.18
C GLN A 183 -1.15 16.49 -24.14
N ARG A 184 -1.40 17.35 -25.14
CA ARG A 184 -0.32 17.86 -25.97
C ARG A 184 0.50 18.89 -25.20
N ASN A 185 1.77 18.66 -25.06
CA ASN A 185 2.69 19.60 -24.44
C ASN A 185 4.05 19.53 -25.13
N ASP A 186 4.32 20.51 -26.02
CA ASP A 186 5.56 20.53 -26.79
C ASP A 186 6.75 21.11 -25.97
N ILE A 187 6.49 21.72 -24.81
CA ILE A 187 7.50 22.39 -23.97
C ILE A 187 7.85 21.53 -22.75
N ASN A 188 6.85 21.17 -21.94
CA ASN A 188 7.02 20.36 -20.76
C ASN A 188 6.58 18.91 -21.04
N PHE A 189 7.55 18.07 -21.41
CA PHE A 189 7.29 16.69 -21.79
C PHE A 189 7.35 15.78 -20.57
N VAL A 190 6.20 15.60 -19.95
CA VAL A 190 6.02 14.81 -18.73
C VAL A 190 5.11 13.61 -19.00
N ARG A 191 5.00 12.71 -18.04
CA ARG A 191 4.15 11.52 -18.08
C ARG A 191 2.68 11.90 -18.41
N GLY A 192 2.03 11.13 -19.29
CA GLY A 192 0.66 11.42 -19.76
C GLY A 192 0.59 12.55 -20.79
N THR A 193 1.72 12.98 -21.36
CA THR A 193 1.73 13.98 -22.43
C THR A 193 2.30 13.41 -23.74
N PHE A 194 2.02 14.10 -24.83
CA PHE A 194 2.67 13.86 -26.12
C PHE A 194 3.11 15.18 -26.76
N ARG A 195 4.11 15.11 -27.59
CA ARG A 195 4.57 16.26 -28.42
C ARG A 195 4.75 15.88 -29.87
N VAL A 196 4.71 16.84 -30.73
CA VAL A 196 4.73 16.64 -32.20
C VAL A 196 5.75 17.56 -32.85
N ARG A 197 6.65 16.98 -33.65
CA ARG A 197 7.65 17.71 -34.42
C ARG A 197 7.69 17.17 -35.86
N GLY A 198 7.04 17.85 -36.78
CA GLY A 198 6.89 17.38 -38.18
C GLY A 198 6.11 16.07 -38.22
N ASP A 199 6.71 15.03 -38.77
CA ASP A 199 6.14 13.69 -38.90
C ASP A 199 6.53 12.77 -37.73
N VAL A 200 7.10 13.32 -36.65
CA VAL A 200 7.47 12.58 -35.43
C VAL A 200 6.49 12.91 -34.31
N VAL A 201 5.93 11.87 -33.73
CA VAL A 201 5.08 11.92 -32.52
C VAL A 201 5.82 11.25 -31.38
N GLU A 202 6.08 12.00 -30.32
CA GLU A 202 6.66 11.44 -29.09
C GLU A 202 5.60 11.38 -28.01
N ILE A 203 5.46 10.20 -27.38
CA ILE A 203 4.43 9.89 -26.39
C ILE A 203 5.11 9.47 -25.11
N PHE A 204 4.77 10.11 -23.98
CA PHE A 204 5.27 9.68 -22.67
C PHE A 204 4.17 8.89 -21.95
N PRO A 205 4.24 7.53 -21.95
CA PRO A 205 3.18 6.70 -21.40
C PRO A 205 2.93 6.96 -19.92
N ALA A 206 1.67 6.87 -19.49
CA ALA A 206 1.27 7.05 -18.10
C ALA A 206 1.90 6.01 -17.13
N SER A 207 2.22 4.83 -17.65
CA SER A 207 2.84 3.70 -16.91
C SER A 207 4.36 3.71 -16.87
N LYS A 208 5.03 4.62 -17.59
CA LYS A 208 6.50 4.68 -17.70
C LYS A 208 7.07 5.85 -16.88
N GLY A 209 8.31 5.70 -16.39
CA GLY A 209 8.95 6.74 -15.58
C GLY A 209 10.06 7.51 -16.26
N GLU A 210 10.79 6.88 -17.17
CA GLU A 210 12.01 7.47 -17.78
C GLU A 210 12.02 7.36 -19.30
N HIS A 211 11.15 6.51 -19.86
CA HIS A 211 11.16 6.18 -21.28
C HIS A 211 9.91 6.66 -21.99
N ALA A 212 10.11 7.33 -23.10
CA ALA A 212 9.04 7.73 -24.03
C ALA A 212 9.10 6.90 -25.31
N ILE A 213 8.00 6.92 -26.04
CA ILE A 213 7.85 6.25 -27.33
C ILE A 213 7.90 7.32 -28.42
N ARG A 214 8.82 7.17 -29.35
CA ARG A 214 8.93 8.00 -30.58
C ARG A 214 8.37 7.20 -31.74
N VAL A 215 7.39 7.75 -32.41
CA VAL A 215 6.77 7.20 -33.62
C VAL A 215 7.13 8.12 -34.78
N GLU A 216 7.81 7.60 -35.78
CA GLU A 216 8.22 8.28 -36.98
C GLU A 216 7.33 7.82 -38.13
N LEU A 217 6.73 8.81 -38.86
CA LEU A 217 5.84 8.57 -39.99
C LEU A 217 6.47 9.02 -41.30
N PHE A 218 6.19 8.26 -42.35
CA PHE A 218 6.45 8.68 -43.71
C PHE A 218 5.10 8.77 -44.43
N GLY A 219 4.58 9.98 -44.56
CA GLY A 219 3.19 10.19 -44.94
C GLY A 219 2.23 9.68 -43.88
N ASP A 220 1.39 8.70 -44.27
CA ASP A 220 0.44 8.05 -43.33
C ASP A 220 0.94 6.69 -42.81
N GLU A 221 2.12 6.22 -43.24
CA GLU A 221 2.72 4.97 -42.81
C GLU A 221 3.63 5.18 -41.59
N ILE A 222 3.53 4.30 -40.62
CA ILE A 222 4.46 4.27 -39.48
C ILE A 222 5.75 3.58 -39.92
N GLU A 223 6.81 4.36 -40.13
CA GLU A 223 8.11 3.86 -40.59
C GLU A 223 8.89 3.23 -39.47
N LYS A 224 8.84 3.83 -38.26
CA LYS A 224 9.66 3.39 -37.13
C LYS A 224 9.00 3.70 -35.79
N ILE A 225 9.17 2.79 -34.84
CA ILE A 225 8.79 2.98 -33.44
C ILE A 225 10.04 2.72 -32.57
N THR A 226 10.41 3.71 -31.75
CA THR A 226 11.59 3.63 -30.89
C THR A 226 11.26 4.02 -29.45
N GLU A 227 11.93 3.37 -28.50
CA GLU A 227 11.91 3.74 -27.10
C GLU A 227 13.12 4.65 -26.84
N ILE A 228 12.87 5.80 -26.24
CA ILE A 228 13.88 6.82 -25.98
C ILE A 228 13.91 7.17 -24.48
N ASP A 229 15.08 7.51 -23.97
CA ASP A 229 15.21 8.15 -22.66
C ASP A 229 14.70 9.60 -22.75
N VAL A 230 13.81 9.98 -21.83
CA VAL A 230 13.15 11.29 -21.86
C VAL A 230 14.10 12.44 -21.57
N LEU A 231 15.10 12.20 -20.71
CA LEU A 231 16.06 13.22 -20.28
C LEU A 231 17.16 13.46 -21.30
N THR A 232 17.77 12.38 -21.78
CA THR A 232 18.91 12.44 -22.72
C THR A 232 18.49 12.44 -24.19
N GLY A 233 17.32 11.92 -24.51
CA GLY A 233 16.85 11.67 -25.87
C GLY A 233 17.54 10.47 -26.54
N GLU A 234 18.36 9.71 -25.81
CA GLU A 234 19.07 8.55 -26.33
C GLU A 234 18.11 7.41 -26.70
N LEU A 235 18.46 6.73 -27.79
CA LEU A 235 17.70 5.58 -28.28
C LEU A 235 18.00 4.35 -27.41
N ILE A 236 16.96 3.81 -26.77
CA ILE A 236 17.08 2.62 -25.91
C ILE A 236 16.87 1.35 -26.73
N GLY A 237 15.88 1.37 -27.65
CA GLY A 237 15.60 0.23 -28.49
C GLY A 237 14.53 0.48 -29.53
N GLU A 238 14.43 -0.42 -30.50
CA GLU A 238 13.39 -0.40 -31.53
C GLU A 238 12.27 -1.36 -31.14
N ARG A 239 11.03 -1.04 -31.57
CA ARG A 239 9.84 -1.82 -31.32
C ARG A 239 9.08 -2.04 -32.60
N GLU A 240 8.67 -3.28 -32.87
CA GLU A 240 7.79 -3.60 -34.00
C GLU A 240 6.32 -3.20 -33.71
N HIS A 241 5.95 -3.20 -32.44
CA HIS A 241 4.61 -2.88 -31.98
C HIS A 241 4.62 -2.26 -30.58
N ILE A 242 3.71 -1.33 -30.34
CA ILE A 242 3.46 -0.72 -29.04
C ILE A 242 1.96 -0.55 -28.78
N ALA A 243 1.54 -0.78 -27.55
CA ALA A 243 0.21 -0.46 -27.04
C ALA A 243 0.33 0.71 -26.05
N ILE A 244 -0.34 1.82 -26.31
CA ILE A 244 -0.43 2.97 -25.43
C ILE A 244 -1.76 2.92 -24.72
N PHE A 245 -1.73 2.69 -23.41
CA PHE A 245 -2.91 2.66 -22.57
C PHE A 245 -3.35 4.05 -22.16
N PRO A 246 -4.63 4.26 -21.79
CA PRO A 246 -5.13 5.56 -21.35
C PRO A 246 -4.34 6.16 -20.20
N ALA A 247 -4.23 7.49 -20.18
CA ALA A 247 -3.57 8.25 -19.11
C ALA A 247 -4.45 8.39 -17.85
N SER A 248 -5.68 7.89 -17.86
CA SER A 248 -6.60 7.84 -16.72
C SER A 248 -7.30 6.49 -16.68
N HIS A 249 -7.60 5.98 -15.47
CA HIS A 249 -8.44 4.79 -15.31
C HIS A 249 -9.92 5.05 -15.61
N PHE A 250 -10.36 6.31 -15.51
CA PHE A 250 -11.72 6.75 -15.83
C PHE A 250 -11.78 7.34 -17.23
N VAL A 251 -11.71 6.48 -18.23
CA VAL A 251 -11.88 6.85 -19.63
C VAL A 251 -13.20 6.31 -20.18
N THR A 252 -13.85 7.11 -21.00
CA THR A 252 -15.15 6.77 -21.55
C THR A 252 -15.20 7.20 -23.02
N GLN A 253 -15.71 6.35 -23.89
CA GLN A 253 -15.90 6.70 -25.32
C GLN A 253 -16.88 7.86 -25.46
N GLU A 254 -16.70 8.69 -26.48
CA GLU A 254 -17.51 9.89 -26.66
C GLU A 254 -19.01 9.62 -26.74
N GLU A 255 -19.41 8.55 -27.44
CA GLU A 255 -20.82 8.16 -27.55
C GLU A 255 -21.39 7.73 -26.18
N THR A 256 -20.60 6.98 -25.42
CA THR A 256 -20.95 6.57 -24.04
C THR A 256 -21.07 7.78 -23.13
N MET A 257 -20.16 8.76 -23.26
CA MET A 257 -20.18 10.00 -22.50
C MET A 257 -21.47 10.79 -22.78
N LYS A 258 -21.89 10.93 -24.05
CA LYS A 258 -23.12 11.62 -24.39
C LYS A 258 -24.36 11.04 -23.75
N VAL A 259 -24.46 9.71 -23.72
CA VAL A 259 -25.58 9.00 -23.06
C VAL A 259 -25.50 9.16 -21.53
N ALA A 260 -24.31 9.04 -20.96
CA ALA A 260 -24.10 9.21 -19.52
C ALA A 260 -24.52 10.62 -19.05
N LEU A 261 -24.16 11.66 -19.82
CA LEU A 261 -24.53 13.05 -19.50
C LEU A 261 -26.05 13.25 -19.49
N VAL A 262 -26.78 12.63 -20.40
CA VAL A 262 -28.27 12.67 -20.41
C VAL A 262 -28.83 11.98 -19.15
N ASN A 263 -28.23 10.86 -18.73
CA ASN A 263 -28.65 10.16 -17.50
C ASN A 263 -28.35 10.98 -16.24
N ILE A 264 -27.18 11.64 -16.18
CA ILE A 264 -26.82 12.53 -15.07
C ILE A 264 -27.76 13.72 -14.98
N GLU A 265 -28.10 14.33 -16.11
CA GLU A 265 -29.02 15.46 -16.17
C GLU A 265 -30.43 15.05 -15.71
N ARG A 266 -30.94 13.88 -16.14
CA ARG A 266 -32.21 13.33 -15.68
C ARG A 266 -32.19 13.07 -14.16
N GLU A 267 -31.17 12.42 -13.62
CA GLU A 267 -31.03 12.20 -12.18
C GLU A 267 -30.99 13.52 -11.41
N LEU A 268 -30.33 14.54 -11.94
CA LEU A 268 -30.32 15.88 -11.35
C LEU A 268 -31.74 16.44 -11.24
N GLU A 269 -32.51 16.47 -12.33
CA GLU A 269 -33.86 17.02 -12.32
C GLU A 269 -34.78 16.27 -11.32
N GLU A 270 -34.74 14.94 -11.34
CA GLU A 270 -35.48 14.12 -10.39
C GLU A 270 -35.10 14.45 -8.92
N ARG A 271 -33.80 14.62 -8.64
CA ARG A 271 -33.32 14.95 -7.29
C ARG A 271 -33.69 16.37 -6.87
N LEU A 272 -33.65 17.33 -7.79
CA LEU A 272 -34.05 18.72 -7.52
C LEU A 272 -35.52 18.81 -7.17
N GLU A 273 -36.40 18.06 -7.84
CA GLU A 273 -37.82 17.99 -7.52
C GLU A 273 -38.04 17.50 -6.08
N VAL A 274 -37.40 16.39 -5.71
CA VAL A 274 -37.48 15.84 -4.34
C VAL A 274 -36.97 16.84 -3.29
N LEU A 275 -35.86 17.53 -3.54
CA LEU A 275 -35.32 18.51 -2.58
C LEU A 275 -36.24 19.73 -2.44
N ARG A 276 -36.84 20.20 -3.54
CA ARG A 276 -37.80 21.32 -3.53
C ARG A 276 -39.08 20.95 -2.81
N GLU A 277 -39.64 19.75 -3.01
CA GLU A 277 -40.78 19.24 -2.27
C GLU A 277 -40.53 19.13 -0.76
N GLN A 278 -39.32 18.80 -0.37
CA GLN A 278 -38.88 18.77 1.03
C GLN A 278 -38.59 20.16 1.62
N GLY A 279 -38.71 21.22 0.82
CA GLY A 279 -38.38 22.58 1.26
C GLY A 279 -36.88 22.89 1.39
N LYS A 280 -36.00 22.00 0.89
CA LYS A 280 -34.54 22.10 0.93
C LYS A 280 -34.03 22.92 -0.26
N LEU A 281 -34.39 24.20 -0.29
CA LEU A 281 -34.11 25.06 -1.45
C LEU A 281 -32.61 25.39 -1.63
N LEU A 282 -31.87 25.52 -0.50
CA LEU A 282 -30.42 25.78 -0.55
C LEU A 282 -29.67 24.57 -1.07
N GLU A 283 -30.03 23.38 -0.60
CA GLU A 283 -29.47 22.11 -1.05
C GLU A 283 -29.74 21.88 -2.54
N ALA A 284 -30.95 22.19 -3.00
CA ALA A 284 -31.31 22.10 -4.40
C ALA A 284 -30.47 23.04 -5.27
N GLN A 285 -30.31 24.31 -4.88
CA GLN A 285 -29.50 25.28 -5.60
C GLN A 285 -28.03 24.86 -5.68
N ARG A 286 -27.47 24.41 -4.56
CA ARG A 286 -26.08 23.92 -4.48
C ARG A 286 -25.85 22.75 -5.41
N LEU A 287 -26.72 21.75 -5.34
CA LEU A 287 -26.63 20.55 -6.19
C LEU A 287 -26.74 20.90 -7.68
N GLU A 288 -27.70 21.76 -8.04
CA GLU A 288 -27.91 22.20 -9.44
C GLU A 288 -26.69 22.92 -9.98
N GLN A 289 -26.16 23.90 -9.26
CA GLN A 289 -24.99 24.66 -9.68
C GLN A 289 -23.78 23.77 -9.91
N ARG A 290 -23.47 22.87 -8.96
CA ARG A 290 -22.31 21.98 -9.03
C ARG A 290 -22.45 20.98 -10.17
N THR A 291 -23.60 20.31 -10.26
CA THR A 291 -23.78 19.25 -11.26
C THR A 291 -23.81 19.81 -12.70
N ARG A 292 -24.44 20.98 -12.93
CA ARG A 292 -24.41 21.61 -14.25
C ARG A 292 -23.00 22.03 -14.66
N TYR A 293 -22.22 22.56 -13.73
CA TYR A 293 -20.80 22.86 -13.99
C TYR A 293 -20.00 21.60 -14.34
N ASP A 294 -20.18 20.50 -13.60
CA ASP A 294 -19.49 19.23 -13.88
C ASP A 294 -19.90 18.64 -15.23
N ILE A 295 -21.20 18.76 -15.63
CA ILE A 295 -21.70 18.36 -16.95
C ILE A 295 -21.03 19.18 -18.07
N GLU A 296 -20.91 20.50 -17.89
CA GLU A 296 -20.27 21.39 -18.87
C GLU A 296 -18.80 21.00 -19.06
N MET A 297 -18.07 20.80 -17.98
CA MET A 297 -16.67 20.35 -18.02
C MET A 297 -16.51 19.00 -18.74
N MET A 298 -17.40 18.04 -18.46
CA MET A 298 -17.37 16.74 -19.14
C MET A 298 -17.72 16.85 -20.65
N LYS A 299 -18.58 17.78 -21.03
CA LYS A 299 -18.89 18.05 -22.46
C LYS A 299 -17.72 18.65 -23.22
N GLU A 300 -17.02 19.61 -22.61
CA GLU A 300 -15.96 20.39 -23.29
C GLU A 300 -14.59 19.69 -23.24
N VAL A 301 -14.27 19.06 -22.13
CA VAL A 301 -12.92 18.52 -21.83
C VAL A 301 -12.91 16.99 -21.72
N GLY A 302 -14.08 16.36 -21.65
CA GLY A 302 -14.21 14.92 -21.40
C GLY A 302 -13.92 14.49 -19.95
N PHE A 303 -13.74 15.44 -19.03
CA PHE A 303 -13.35 15.21 -17.64
C PHE A 303 -13.86 16.32 -16.72
N CYS A 304 -14.12 16.00 -15.43
CA CYS A 304 -14.35 16.98 -14.38
C CYS A 304 -13.68 16.56 -13.08
N SER A 305 -13.45 17.53 -12.18
CA SER A 305 -12.92 17.21 -10.83
C SER A 305 -13.93 16.40 -10.05
N GLY A 306 -13.53 15.19 -9.58
CA GLY A 306 -14.42 14.26 -8.90
C GLY A 306 -15.29 13.42 -9.85
N ILE A 307 -14.84 13.20 -11.11
CA ILE A 307 -15.52 12.37 -12.11
C ILE A 307 -15.89 10.98 -11.60
N GLU A 308 -15.15 10.46 -10.63
CA GLU A 308 -15.42 9.19 -9.97
C GLU A 308 -16.81 9.14 -9.29
N ASN A 309 -17.38 10.30 -8.89
CA ASN A 309 -18.72 10.37 -8.32
C ASN A 309 -19.83 10.08 -9.35
N TYR A 310 -19.51 10.13 -10.61
CA TYR A 310 -20.39 9.79 -11.73
C TYR A 310 -20.08 8.40 -12.33
N SER A 311 -19.28 7.58 -11.63
CA SER A 311 -18.85 6.26 -12.12
C SER A 311 -20.00 5.32 -12.47
N GLY A 312 -21.13 5.36 -11.73
CA GLY A 312 -22.34 4.60 -12.05
C GLY A 312 -22.89 4.93 -13.43
N PRO A 313 -23.34 6.18 -13.68
CA PRO A 313 -23.80 6.64 -15.00
C PRO A 313 -22.79 6.45 -16.14
N LEU A 314 -21.49 6.72 -15.90
CA LEU A 314 -20.42 6.58 -16.91
C LEU A 314 -20.14 5.12 -17.31
N THR A 315 -20.49 4.16 -16.48
CA THR A 315 -20.32 2.73 -16.76
C THR A 315 -21.65 2.00 -16.98
N PHE A 316 -22.77 2.74 -17.07
CA PHE A 316 -24.13 2.22 -17.21
C PHE A 316 -24.54 1.18 -16.15
N ARG A 317 -24.00 1.31 -14.95
CA ARG A 317 -24.40 0.50 -13.80
C ARG A 317 -25.69 1.04 -13.19
N GLU A 318 -26.56 0.15 -12.79
CA GLU A 318 -27.73 0.50 -11.98
C GLU A 318 -27.30 0.87 -10.56
N ARG A 319 -28.19 1.53 -9.85
CA ARG A 319 -27.94 1.91 -8.46
C ARG A 319 -27.76 0.68 -7.57
N GLY A 320 -26.65 0.66 -6.84
CA GLY A 320 -26.32 -0.46 -5.95
C GLY A 320 -25.50 -1.57 -6.60
N ASP A 321 -25.30 -1.54 -7.91
CA ASP A 321 -24.46 -2.50 -8.61
C ASP A 321 -23.02 -2.50 -8.09
N THR A 322 -22.36 -3.65 -8.22
CA THR A 322 -20.97 -3.84 -7.83
C THR A 322 -20.05 -2.98 -8.68
N PRO A 323 -19.19 -2.14 -8.09
CA PRO A 323 -18.24 -1.33 -8.85
C PRO A 323 -17.14 -2.20 -9.45
N TYR A 324 -16.60 -1.73 -10.58
CA TYR A 324 -15.34 -2.27 -11.11
C TYR A 324 -14.18 -1.87 -10.20
N THR A 325 -13.28 -2.82 -9.95
CA THR A 325 -12.13 -2.67 -9.06
C THR A 325 -10.87 -3.24 -9.73
N LEU A 326 -9.73 -3.20 -9.08
CA LEU A 326 -8.53 -3.85 -9.60
C LEU A 326 -8.74 -5.35 -9.90
N MET A 327 -9.59 -6.02 -9.11
CA MET A 327 -9.87 -7.45 -9.29
C MET A 327 -10.51 -7.77 -10.65
N ASP A 328 -11.25 -6.81 -11.24
CA ASP A 328 -11.90 -6.98 -12.54
C ASP A 328 -10.94 -6.83 -13.73
N TYR A 329 -9.71 -6.38 -13.50
CA TYR A 329 -8.65 -6.31 -14.51
C TYR A 329 -7.88 -7.61 -14.63
N PHE A 330 -7.96 -8.48 -13.62
CA PHE A 330 -7.33 -9.79 -13.66
C PHE A 330 -8.10 -10.76 -14.55
N PRO A 331 -7.43 -11.77 -15.11
CA PRO A 331 -8.11 -12.89 -15.74
C PRO A 331 -8.83 -13.78 -14.72
N ASP A 332 -9.78 -14.59 -15.21
CA ASP A 332 -10.66 -15.43 -14.37
C ASP A 332 -9.90 -16.43 -13.48
N ASP A 333 -8.71 -16.84 -13.88
CA ASP A 333 -7.87 -17.80 -13.15
C ASP A 333 -6.91 -17.13 -12.14
N MET A 334 -7.17 -15.90 -11.72
CA MET A 334 -6.33 -15.22 -10.75
C MET A 334 -6.26 -15.98 -9.42
N LEU A 335 -5.06 -15.98 -8.81
CA LEU A 335 -4.86 -16.42 -7.44
C LEU A 335 -4.86 -15.20 -6.50
N ILE A 336 -5.60 -15.28 -5.40
CA ILE A 336 -5.59 -14.24 -4.38
C ILE A 336 -4.81 -14.72 -3.16
N VAL A 337 -3.91 -13.89 -2.66
CA VAL A 337 -3.19 -14.11 -1.40
C VAL A 337 -3.51 -12.93 -0.47
N VAL A 338 -4.03 -13.21 0.71
CA VAL A 338 -4.30 -12.17 1.72
C VAL A 338 -3.28 -12.30 2.83
N ASP A 339 -2.33 -11.37 2.85
CA ASP A 339 -1.30 -11.34 3.89
C ASP A 339 -1.83 -10.70 5.17
N GLU A 340 -1.37 -11.21 6.32
CA GLU A 340 -1.87 -10.84 7.65
C GLU A 340 -3.42 -10.78 7.66
N SER A 341 -4.04 -11.84 7.16
CA SER A 341 -5.48 -11.93 6.85
C SER A 341 -6.37 -11.58 8.04
N HIS A 342 -5.96 -11.91 9.26
CA HIS A 342 -6.66 -11.59 10.52
C HIS A 342 -6.81 -10.07 10.78
N VAL A 343 -6.05 -9.23 10.07
CA VAL A 343 -6.18 -7.75 10.07
C VAL A 343 -6.80 -7.26 8.77
N THR A 344 -6.35 -7.81 7.64
CA THR A 344 -6.75 -7.39 6.29
C THR A 344 -8.25 -7.62 6.04
N LEU A 345 -8.80 -8.78 6.40
CA LEU A 345 -10.22 -9.10 6.18
C LEU A 345 -11.18 -8.21 7.01
N PRO A 346 -10.95 -8.01 8.32
CA PRO A 346 -11.74 -7.05 9.09
C PRO A 346 -11.70 -5.63 8.53
N GLN A 347 -10.56 -5.20 7.99
CA GLN A 347 -10.43 -3.89 7.36
C GLN A 347 -11.25 -3.80 6.08
N ILE A 348 -11.19 -4.80 5.19
CA ILE A 348 -12.03 -4.88 3.99
C ILE A 348 -13.51 -4.79 4.36
N ARG A 349 -13.94 -5.52 5.39
CA ARG A 349 -15.33 -5.52 5.88
C ARG A 349 -15.79 -4.15 6.38
N ALA A 350 -14.90 -3.39 7.03
CA ALA A 350 -15.24 -2.10 7.63
C ALA A 350 -15.30 -0.94 6.61
N MET A 351 -14.60 -1.03 5.48
CA MET A 351 -14.42 0.06 4.53
C MET A 351 -15.74 0.56 3.94
N TYR A 352 -16.63 -0.34 3.53
CA TYR A 352 -17.90 0.02 2.91
C TYR A 352 -18.78 0.90 3.81
N ASN A 353 -18.97 0.49 5.07
CA ASN A 353 -19.86 1.20 5.98
C ASN A 353 -19.40 2.63 6.28
N GLY A 354 -18.09 2.84 6.43
CA GLY A 354 -17.53 4.18 6.66
C GLY A 354 -17.72 5.11 5.46
N ASP A 355 -17.49 4.61 4.24
CA ASP A 355 -17.71 5.40 3.02
C ASP A 355 -19.17 5.75 2.79
N GLN A 356 -20.07 4.79 2.95
CA GLN A 356 -21.52 5.00 2.81
C GLN A 356 -22.06 6.03 3.81
N ALA A 357 -21.73 5.92 5.09
CA ALA A 357 -22.19 6.87 6.10
C ALA A 357 -21.81 8.31 5.75
N ARG A 358 -20.58 8.54 5.34
CA ARG A 358 -20.07 9.85 4.92
C ARG A 358 -20.80 10.39 3.67
N LYS A 359 -20.92 9.58 2.62
CA LYS A 359 -21.52 9.99 1.35
C LYS A 359 -23.04 10.19 1.44
N THR A 360 -23.74 9.41 2.27
CA THR A 360 -25.17 9.63 2.52
C THR A 360 -25.42 11.04 3.03
N VAL A 361 -24.62 11.53 3.97
CA VAL A 361 -24.73 12.89 4.47
C VAL A 361 -24.53 13.94 3.36
N LEU A 362 -23.54 13.72 2.46
CA LEU A 362 -23.30 14.63 1.32
C LEU A 362 -24.49 14.66 0.34
N VAL A 363 -25.10 13.51 0.07
CA VAL A 363 -26.27 13.39 -0.82
C VAL A 363 -27.51 14.04 -0.19
N ASP A 364 -27.75 13.81 1.10
CA ASP A 364 -28.92 14.33 1.81
C ASP A 364 -28.91 15.86 1.95
N HIS A 365 -27.71 16.47 1.91
CA HIS A 365 -27.52 17.92 2.02
C HIS A 365 -27.14 18.59 0.69
N GLY A 366 -27.37 17.93 -0.46
CA GLY A 366 -27.25 18.51 -1.78
C GLY A 366 -25.82 18.81 -2.25
N PHE A 367 -24.80 18.15 -1.70
CA PHE A 367 -23.42 18.27 -2.17
C PHE A 367 -23.12 17.32 -3.33
N ARG A 368 -23.81 16.17 -3.40
CA ARG A 368 -23.62 15.15 -4.43
C ARG A 368 -24.95 14.55 -4.88
N LEU A 369 -24.98 14.07 -6.13
CA LEU A 369 -26.09 13.26 -6.63
C LEU A 369 -26.17 11.92 -5.90
N PRO A 370 -27.33 11.28 -5.85
CA PRO A 370 -27.49 9.95 -5.29
C PRO A 370 -26.56 8.89 -5.90
N SER A 371 -26.24 8.98 -7.20
CA SER A 371 -25.31 8.07 -7.89
C SER A 371 -23.87 8.12 -7.34
N ALA A 372 -23.51 9.18 -6.61
CA ALA A 372 -22.20 9.24 -5.93
C ALA A 372 -22.02 8.13 -4.86
N LEU A 373 -23.13 7.56 -4.35
CA LEU A 373 -23.10 6.40 -3.45
C LEU A 373 -22.56 5.13 -4.12
N ASP A 374 -22.60 5.05 -5.47
CA ASP A 374 -22.13 3.90 -6.24
C ASP A 374 -20.62 3.95 -6.54
N ASN A 375 -19.98 5.09 -6.29
CA ASN A 375 -18.51 5.19 -6.21
C ASN A 375 -18.06 4.77 -4.80
N ARG A 376 -17.92 3.50 -4.56
CA ARG A 376 -17.72 2.90 -3.25
C ARG A 376 -16.74 1.73 -3.28
N PRO A 377 -16.16 1.34 -2.15
CA PRO A 377 -15.48 0.06 -2.07
C PRO A 377 -16.47 -1.10 -2.19
N LEU A 378 -15.97 -2.27 -2.51
CA LEU A 378 -16.75 -3.50 -2.47
C LEU A 378 -17.36 -3.71 -1.08
N LYS A 379 -18.58 -4.23 -1.03
CA LYS A 379 -19.08 -4.90 0.16
C LYS A 379 -18.29 -6.20 0.38
N PHE A 380 -18.35 -6.74 1.59
CA PHE A 380 -17.58 -7.94 1.88
C PHE A 380 -18.07 -9.17 1.10
N ASP A 381 -19.36 -9.31 0.93
CA ASP A 381 -19.99 -10.36 0.10
C ASP A 381 -19.66 -10.23 -1.39
N GLU A 382 -19.56 -9.00 -1.89
CA GLU A 382 -19.11 -8.74 -3.27
C GLU A 382 -17.63 -9.09 -3.44
N PHE A 383 -16.79 -8.77 -2.44
CA PHE A 383 -15.40 -9.19 -2.42
C PHE A 383 -15.28 -10.70 -2.41
N GLU A 384 -16.05 -11.40 -1.57
CA GLU A 384 -16.12 -12.86 -1.56
C GLU A 384 -16.57 -13.44 -2.90
N GLY A 385 -17.54 -12.80 -3.56
CA GLY A 385 -18.03 -13.22 -4.88
C GLY A 385 -16.99 -13.14 -5.99
N LYS A 386 -15.99 -12.25 -5.86
CA LYS A 386 -14.88 -12.12 -6.82
C LYS A 386 -13.68 -13.04 -6.52
N MET A 387 -13.70 -13.76 -5.40
CA MET A 387 -12.65 -14.72 -5.02
C MET A 387 -13.00 -16.11 -5.54
N ASP A 388 -12.25 -16.61 -6.51
CA ASP A 388 -12.35 -18.02 -6.94
C ASP A 388 -11.49 -18.90 -6.01
N GLN A 389 -10.20 -18.64 -5.92
CA GLN A 389 -9.28 -19.37 -5.04
C GLN A 389 -8.40 -18.38 -4.25
N ILE A 390 -8.32 -18.61 -2.94
CA ILE A 390 -7.63 -17.70 -2.02
C ILE A 390 -6.75 -18.45 -1.03
N ILE A 391 -5.59 -17.86 -0.74
CA ILE A 391 -4.69 -18.31 0.31
C ILE A 391 -4.61 -17.20 1.37
N TYR A 392 -5.10 -17.49 2.56
CA TYR A 392 -4.92 -16.64 3.73
C TYR A 392 -3.56 -16.91 4.36
N VAL A 393 -2.81 -15.87 4.66
CA VAL A 393 -1.49 -15.97 5.30
C VAL A 393 -1.54 -15.26 6.64
N SER A 394 -1.28 -15.99 7.73
CA SER A 394 -1.30 -15.42 9.07
C SER A 394 -0.51 -16.26 10.07
N ALA A 395 0.09 -15.60 11.08
CA ALA A 395 0.61 -16.27 12.25
C ALA A 395 -0.49 -16.59 13.29
N THR A 396 -1.61 -15.86 13.21
CA THR A 396 -2.75 -15.90 14.13
C THR A 396 -4.07 -15.74 13.37
N PRO A 397 -4.50 -16.75 12.57
CA PRO A 397 -5.72 -16.67 11.77
C PRO A 397 -6.94 -16.22 12.59
N GLY A 398 -7.84 -15.47 11.95
CA GLY A 398 -9.08 -15.01 12.53
C GLY A 398 -10.18 -16.07 12.61
N PRO A 399 -11.34 -15.79 13.27
CA PRO A 399 -12.47 -16.69 13.27
C PRO A 399 -12.95 -16.97 11.83
N TYR A 400 -12.96 -15.96 10.99
CA TYR A 400 -13.40 -16.10 9.61
C TYR A 400 -12.55 -17.12 8.84
N GLU A 401 -11.20 -17.01 8.90
CA GLU A 401 -10.30 -17.94 8.22
C GLU A 401 -10.42 -19.35 8.78
N ILE A 402 -10.54 -19.50 10.11
CA ILE A 402 -10.70 -20.81 10.77
C ILE A 402 -12.00 -21.49 10.35
N GLU A 403 -13.08 -20.71 10.25
CA GLU A 403 -14.42 -21.23 9.92
C GLU A 403 -14.56 -21.64 8.44
N HIS A 404 -13.88 -20.90 7.53
CA HIS A 404 -14.07 -21.08 6.08
C HIS A 404 -12.96 -21.88 5.40
N THR A 405 -11.82 -22.13 6.07
CA THR A 405 -10.68 -22.79 5.42
C THR A 405 -10.94 -24.26 5.10
N ASP A 406 -10.77 -24.65 3.83
CA ASP A 406 -10.80 -26.04 3.40
C ASP A 406 -9.56 -26.84 3.85
N THR A 407 -8.44 -26.12 3.99
CA THR A 407 -7.16 -26.69 4.40
C THR A 407 -6.35 -25.68 5.20
N MET A 408 -5.89 -26.09 6.37
CA MET A 408 -4.96 -25.32 7.21
C MET A 408 -3.57 -25.92 7.16
N VAL A 409 -2.68 -25.27 6.46
CA VAL A 409 -1.29 -25.67 6.29
C VAL A 409 -0.45 -24.98 7.38
N GLN A 410 0.26 -25.75 8.19
CA GLN A 410 1.11 -25.23 9.27
C GLN A 410 2.55 -25.10 8.82
N GLN A 411 3.17 -23.96 9.15
CA GLN A 411 4.57 -23.67 8.92
C GLN A 411 5.19 -23.10 10.20
N ILE A 412 5.70 -23.97 11.05
CA ILE A 412 6.16 -23.67 12.41
C ILE A 412 7.68 -23.62 12.49
N ILE A 413 8.36 -24.46 11.72
CA ILE A 413 9.82 -24.57 11.73
C ILE A 413 10.45 -23.40 10.99
N ARG A 414 11.41 -22.73 11.65
CA ARG A 414 12.23 -21.70 11.01
C ARG A 414 13.46 -22.33 10.34
N PRO A 415 13.78 -21.96 9.10
CA PRO A 415 15.01 -22.44 8.45
C PRO A 415 16.30 -22.18 9.23
N THR A 416 16.28 -21.17 10.10
CA THR A 416 17.40 -20.80 10.97
C THR A 416 17.54 -21.65 12.22
N GLY A 417 16.60 -22.56 12.49
CA GLY A 417 16.49 -23.33 13.72
C GLY A 417 16.07 -22.52 14.96
N LEU A 418 15.75 -21.21 14.80
CA LEU A 418 15.34 -20.37 15.92
C LEU A 418 14.03 -20.86 16.53
N LEU A 419 14.00 -20.85 17.86
CA LEU A 419 12.86 -21.29 18.67
C LEU A 419 11.93 -20.13 18.99
N ASP A 420 10.67 -20.42 19.28
CA ASP A 420 9.79 -19.46 19.95
C ASP A 420 10.34 -19.12 21.33
N PRO A 421 10.16 -17.88 21.83
CA PRO A 421 10.82 -17.42 23.06
C PRO A 421 10.30 -18.12 24.29
N ILE A 422 11.12 -18.11 25.35
CA ILE A 422 10.69 -18.52 26.69
C ILE A 422 9.80 -17.41 27.26
N ILE A 423 8.67 -17.80 27.84
CA ILE A 423 7.73 -16.87 28.48
C ILE A 423 7.84 -17.03 30.00
N GLU A 424 7.98 -15.90 30.68
CA GLU A 424 7.99 -15.83 32.17
C GLU A 424 6.82 -14.93 32.61
N LEU A 425 6.09 -15.41 33.62
CA LEU A 425 5.08 -14.60 34.30
C LEU A 425 5.69 -14.06 35.59
N ARG A 426 5.60 -12.74 35.77
CA ARG A 426 6.10 -12.05 36.97
C ARG A 426 5.03 -11.14 37.55
N PRO A 427 5.04 -10.90 38.88
CA PRO A 427 4.04 -10.06 39.54
C PRO A 427 4.15 -8.59 39.12
N THR A 428 3.06 -7.85 39.20
CA THR A 428 3.05 -6.43 38.91
C THR A 428 3.71 -5.58 39.96
N LYS A 429 3.75 -6.07 41.22
CA LYS A 429 4.44 -5.41 42.34
C LYS A 429 5.94 -5.42 42.12
N GLY A 430 6.56 -4.25 42.04
CA GLY A 430 7.99 -4.09 41.76
C GLY A 430 8.39 -4.30 40.31
N GLN A 431 7.43 -4.37 39.41
CA GLN A 431 7.67 -4.65 37.97
C GLN A 431 8.66 -3.68 37.33
N ILE A 432 8.71 -2.41 37.72
CA ILE A 432 9.61 -1.42 37.11
C ILE A 432 11.04 -1.66 37.54
N ASP A 433 11.30 -1.94 38.80
CA ASP A 433 12.65 -2.22 39.30
C ASP A 433 13.19 -3.54 38.71
N ASP A 434 12.35 -4.56 38.61
CA ASP A 434 12.67 -5.84 37.96
C ASP A 434 12.98 -5.64 36.47
N LEU A 435 12.15 -4.87 35.77
CA LEU A 435 12.33 -4.53 34.36
C LEU A 435 13.64 -3.77 34.11
N ILE A 436 14.02 -2.84 34.99
CA ILE A 436 15.28 -2.09 34.89
C ILE A 436 16.48 -3.04 35.00
N GLY A 437 16.42 -4.00 35.90
CA GLY A 437 17.44 -5.08 36.01
C GLY A 437 17.61 -5.81 34.68
N GLU A 438 16.52 -6.29 34.12
CA GLU A 438 16.52 -7.01 32.82
C GLU A 438 17.01 -6.11 31.67
N ILE A 439 16.63 -4.82 31.64
CA ILE A 439 17.11 -3.87 30.63
C ILE A 439 18.64 -3.73 30.71
N ASN A 440 19.19 -3.53 31.91
CA ASN A 440 20.63 -3.36 32.10
C ASN A 440 21.42 -4.61 31.66
N ASP A 441 20.90 -5.82 31.95
CA ASP A 441 21.50 -7.08 31.50
C ASP A 441 21.53 -7.18 29.96
N ARG A 442 20.49 -6.68 29.26
CA ARG A 442 20.42 -6.66 27.79
C ARG A 442 21.34 -5.59 27.20
N ILE A 443 21.39 -4.41 27.81
CA ILE A 443 22.32 -3.34 27.38
C ILE A 443 23.77 -3.81 27.47
N ALA A 444 24.13 -4.52 28.55
CA ALA A 444 25.47 -5.09 28.73
C ALA A 444 25.87 -6.07 27.60
N LYS A 445 24.90 -6.71 26.95
CA LYS A 445 25.09 -7.63 25.82
C LYS A 445 24.93 -6.95 24.45
N ASP A 446 24.73 -5.64 24.40
CA ASP A 446 24.37 -4.87 23.20
C ASP A 446 23.11 -5.39 22.49
N GLU A 447 22.11 -5.82 23.26
CA GLU A 447 20.82 -6.30 22.80
C GLU A 447 19.75 -5.19 22.93
N ARG A 448 18.56 -5.42 22.34
CA ARG A 448 17.45 -4.46 22.33
C ARG A 448 16.25 -5.01 23.09
N VAL A 449 15.50 -4.08 23.69
CA VAL A 449 14.33 -4.39 24.51
C VAL A 449 13.09 -3.68 23.94
N LEU A 450 11.99 -4.42 23.83
CA LEU A 450 10.68 -3.87 23.52
C LEU A 450 9.79 -3.92 24.76
N ILE A 451 9.10 -2.81 25.07
CA ILE A 451 8.18 -2.75 26.21
C ILE A 451 6.80 -2.31 25.70
N THR A 452 5.77 -3.08 26.02
CA THR A 452 4.39 -2.71 25.67
C THR A 452 3.60 -2.27 26.89
N THR A 453 2.92 -1.12 26.75
CA THR A 453 2.04 -0.54 27.77
C THR A 453 0.59 -0.52 27.29
N LEU A 454 -0.36 -0.12 28.13
CA LEU A 454 -1.77 -0.02 27.77
C LEU A 454 -2.20 1.34 27.27
N THR A 455 -1.50 2.41 27.68
CA THR A 455 -1.90 3.79 27.35
C THR A 455 -0.72 4.61 26.87
N LYS A 456 -1.00 5.69 26.10
CA LYS A 456 -0.02 6.65 25.63
C LYS A 456 0.71 7.29 26.81
N LYS A 457 -0.05 7.74 27.82
CA LYS A 457 0.50 8.35 29.03
C LYS A 457 1.48 7.43 29.75
N MET A 458 1.14 6.15 29.91
CA MET A 458 2.03 5.15 30.50
C MET A 458 3.33 4.98 29.71
N SER A 459 3.27 5.01 28.37
CA SER A 459 4.47 4.97 27.54
C SER A 459 5.36 6.19 27.74
N GLU A 460 4.76 7.38 27.82
CA GLU A 460 5.45 8.65 28.00
C GLU A 460 6.09 8.71 29.39
N ASP A 461 5.32 8.47 30.47
CA ASP A 461 5.79 8.50 31.85
C ASP A 461 6.94 7.51 32.07
N LEU A 462 6.84 6.28 31.53
CA LEU A 462 7.90 5.28 31.64
C LEU A 462 9.14 5.67 30.81
N THR A 463 8.96 6.25 29.65
CA THR A 463 10.07 6.76 28.82
C THR A 463 10.85 7.85 29.53
N ASP A 464 10.17 8.79 30.15
CA ASP A 464 10.81 9.90 30.86
C ASP A 464 11.53 9.39 32.11
N TYR A 465 10.91 8.48 32.86
CA TYR A 465 11.55 7.84 34.01
C TYR A 465 12.84 7.09 33.64
N LEU A 466 12.80 6.29 32.56
CA LEU A 466 14.00 5.55 32.10
C LEU A 466 15.09 6.48 31.59
N LYS A 467 14.74 7.63 30.96
CA LYS A 467 15.72 8.68 30.59
C LYS A 467 16.38 9.31 31.80
N GLU A 468 15.61 9.63 32.85
CA GLU A 468 16.13 10.23 34.09
C GLU A 468 17.18 9.35 34.76
N ILE A 469 17.03 8.04 34.69
CA ILE A 469 18.03 7.07 35.22
C ILE A 469 19.15 6.74 34.22
N GLY A 470 19.21 7.44 33.08
CA GLY A 470 20.32 7.36 32.11
C GLY A 470 20.17 6.26 31.04
N ILE A 471 19.03 5.61 30.92
CA ILE A 471 18.77 4.60 29.88
C ILE A 471 18.40 5.29 28.56
N LYS A 472 19.06 4.91 27.47
CA LYS A 472 18.72 5.38 26.12
C LYS A 472 17.45 4.70 25.63
N VAL A 473 16.34 5.44 25.67
CA VAL A 473 15.00 4.96 25.36
C VAL A 473 14.24 5.90 24.44
N ARG A 474 13.39 5.36 23.58
CA ARG A 474 12.37 6.11 22.83
C ARG A 474 11.00 5.45 22.97
N TYR A 475 9.94 6.21 22.73
CA TYR A 475 8.58 5.67 22.65
C TYR A 475 7.99 5.81 21.25
N LEU A 476 7.01 4.96 20.95
CA LEU A 476 6.31 4.90 19.67
C LEU A 476 4.80 4.84 19.91
N HIS A 477 4.04 5.76 19.29
CA HIS A 477 2.58 5.78 19.33
C HIS A 477 1.97 6.06 17.95
N SER A 478 0.62 6.04 17.87
CA SER A 478 -0.12 6.14 16.60
C SER A 478 0.01 7.47 15.86
N GLU A 479 0.39 8.55 16.56
CA GLU A 479 0.51 9.90 15.97
C GLU A 479 1.88 10.15 15.32
N ILE A 480 2.85 9.24 15.52
CA ILE A 480 4.16 9.34 14.88
C ILE A 480 4.02 9.02 13.39
N LYS A 481 4.48 9.94 12.55
CA LYS A 481 4.45 9.78 11.08
C LYS A 481 5.27 8.56 10.62
N THR A 482 4.90 7.99 9.50
CA THR A 482 5.50 6.74 8.99
C THR A 482 7.01 6.84 8.81
N LEU A 483 7.53 7.92 8.24
CA LEU A 483 8.99 8.11 8.06
C LEU A 483 9.74 8.23 9.39
N GLU A 484 9.19 8.96 10.35
CA GLU A 484 9.77 9.08 11.69
C GLU A 484 9.78 7.71 12.40
N ARG A 485 8.69 6.94 12.24
CA ARG A 485 8.62 5.56 12.74
C ARG A 485 9.73 4.68 12.16
N MET A 486 9.96 4.77 10.86
CA MET A 486 11.05 4.02 10.20
C MET A 486 12.44 4.44 10.70
N ALA A 487 12.66 5.73 10.91
CA ALA A 487 13.90 6.26 11.49
C ALA A 487 14.11 5.74 12.91
N ILE A 488 13.07 5.75 13.77
CA ILE A 488 13.14 5.22 15.13
C ILE A 488 13.54 3.73 15.12
N LEU A 489 12.96 2.94 14.25
CA LEU A 489 13.25 1.51 14.16
C LEU A 489 14.67 1.23 13.63
N ARG A 490 15.12 1.99 12.63
CA ARG A 490 16.50 1.94 12.16
C ARG A 490 17.49 2.28 13.28
N ASP A 491 17.22 3.36 14.02
CA ASP A 491 18.06 3.81 15.12
C ASP A 491 18.11 2.78 16.26
N LEU A 492 17.00 2.08 16.55
CA LEU A 492 16.97 0.95 17.47
C LEU A 492 17.90 -0.19 17.02
N ARG A 493 17.81 -0.57 15.74
CA ARG A 493 18.67 -1.61 15.15
C ARG A 493 20.15 -1.24 15.18
N LEU A 494 20.46 0.03 14.87
CA LEU A 494 21.83 0.55 14.90
C LEU A 494 22.39 0.76 16.33
N GLY A 495 21.56 0.64 17.38
CA GLY A 495 22.00 0.80 18.77
C GLY A 495 22.15 2.26 19.21
N VAL A 496 21.57 3.21 18.50
CA VAL A 496 21.50 4.61 18.93
C VAL A 496 20.79 4.72 20.29
N PHE A 497 19.80 3.84 20.50
CA PHE A 497 19.15 3.61 21.78
C PHE A 497 18.82 2.10 21.93
N HIS A 498 18.54 1.65 23.15
CA HIS A 498 18.42 0.22 23.47
C HIS A 498 16.99 -0.23 23.77
N VAL A 499 16.13 0.69 24.20
CA VAL A 499 14.77 0.39 24.65
C VAL A 499 13.74 1.13 23.83
N LEU A 500 12.76 0.42 23.30
CA LEU A 500 11.61 1.00 22.61
C LEU A 500 10.33 0.68 23.38
N ILE A 501 9.58 1.71 23.76
CA ILE A 501 8.31 1.61 24.49
C ILE A 501 7.15 1.98 23.57
N GLY A 502 6.01 1.31 23.71
CA GLY A 502 4.79 1.72 23.00
C GLY A 502 3.57 0.89 23.37
N ILE A 503 2.40 1.36 22.92
CA ILE A 503 1.12 0.71 23.21
C ILE A 503 0.94 -0.52 22.32
N ASN A 504 1.15 -0.36 21.06
CA ASN A 504 0.89 -1.35 20.02
C ASN A 504 2.12 -1.47 19.14
N LEU A 505 3.21 -1.80 19.81
CA LEU A 505 4.50 -1.94 19.16
C LEU A 505 4.43 -3.07 18.14
N LEU A 506 4.43 -2.69 16.88
CA LEU A 506 4.85 -3.58 15.84
C LEU A 506 3.92 -4.78 15.62
N ARG A 507 2.63 -4.52 15.48
CA ARG A 507 1.70 -5.61 15.11
C ARG A 507 2.16 -6.34 13.85
N GLU A 508 2.88 -5.64 12.93
CA GLU A 508 3.08 -6.19 11.59
C GLU A 508 4.43 -5.78 10.98
N GLY A 509 5.04 -6.71 10.25
CA GLY A 509 6.05 -6.45 9.23
C GLY A 509 7.47 -6.09 9.67
N LEU A 510 7.82 -6.08 10.95
CA LEU A 510 9.16 -5.68 11.37
C LEU A 510 10.05 -6.85 11.78
N ASP A 511 11.20 -6.90 11.15
CA ASP A 511 12.26 -7.86 11.40
C ASP A 511 13.34 -7.21 12.29
N LEU A 512 13.32 -7.51 13.59
CA LEU A 512 14.23 -6.96 14.59
C LEU A 512 15.01 -8.09 15.27
N PRO A 513 16.01 -8.68 14.62
CA PRO A 513 16.78 -9.79 15.18
C PRO A 513 17.62 -9.38 16.40
N GLU A 514 17.84 -8.08 16.61
CA GLU A 514 18.58 -7.52 17.75
C GLU A 514 17.75 -7.53 19.06
N VAL A 515 16.42 -7.71 18.96
CA VAL A 515 15.51 -7.75 20.12
C VAL A 515 15.59 -9.11 20.79
N SER A 516 16.11 -9.15 22.01
CA SER A 516 16.20 -10.35 22.84
C SER A 516 15.18 -10.38 23.99
N LEU A 517 14.62 -9.23 24.38
CA LEU A 517 13.62 -9.15 25.43
C LEU A 517 12.38 -8.38 24.96
N VAL A 518 11.23 -8.97 25.21
CA VAL A 518 9.91 -8.31 25.10
C VAL A 518 9.25 -8.32 26.47
N ALA A 519 8.96 -7.14 27.02
CA ALA A 519 8.24 -6.99 28.27
C ALA A 519 6.82 -6.47 28.04
N ILE A 520 5.82 -7.16 28.56
CA ILE A 520 4.42 -6.80 28.46
C ILE A 520 3.91 -6.42 29.83
N LEU A 521 3.73 -5.11 30.05
CA LEU A 521 3.19 -4.59 31.32
C LEU A 521 1.67 -4.77 31.36
N ASP A 522 1.14 -4.98 32.56
CA ASP A 522 -0.30 -5.22 32.76
C ASP A 522 -0.87 -6.27 31.80
N ALA A 523 -0.18 -7.40 31.68
CA ALA A 523 -0.56 -8.47 30.77
C ALA A 523 -1.91 -9.11 31.13
N ASP A 524 -2.31 -9.03 32.41
CA ASP A 524 -3.57 -9.55 32.96
C ASP A 524 -4.77 -8.62 32.80
N LYS A 525 -4.61 -7.44 32.17
CA LYS A 525 -5.71 -6.53 31.86
C LYS A 525 -6.32 -6.92 30.54
N GLU A 526 -7.32 -7.78 30.56
CA GLU A 526 -8.00 -8.24 29.36
C GLU A 526 -8.56 -7.08 28.52
N GLY A 527 -8.43 -7.20 27.19
CA GLY A 527 -8.88 -6.24 26.22
C GLY A 527 -8.21 -6.46 24.87
N PHE A 528 -8.53 -5.61 23.89
CA PHE A 528 -8.04 -5.74 22.54
C PHE A 528 -6.49 -5.83 22.42
N LEU A 529 -5.76 -5.07 23.27
CA LEU A 529 -4.28 -5.05 23.29
C LEU A 529 -3.67 -6.26 24.02
N ARG A 530 -4.44 -7.02 24.76
CA ARG A 530 -4.03 -8.20 25.53
C ARG A 530 -4.85 -9.45 25.15
N SER A 531 -5.47 -9.42 23.96
CA SER A 531 -6.10 -10.62 23.39
C SER A 531 -5.03 -11.66 23.04
N GLU A 532 -5.43 -12.93 23.00
CA GLU A 532 -4.58 -14.06 22.58
C GLU A 532 -3.71 -13.73 21.36
N ARG A 533 -4.33 -13.20 20.28
CA ARG A 533 -3.64 -12.84 19.04
C ARG A 533 -2.61 -11.74 19.24
N SER A 534 -3.00 -10.66 19.95
CA SER A 534 -2.09 -9.56 20.25
C SER A 534 -0.89 -10.02 21.06
N LEU A 535 -1.10 -10.91 22.02
CA LEU A 535 -0.03 -11.50 22.82
C LEU A 535 0.89 -12.36 21.95
N ILE A 536 0.36 -13.31 21.15
CA ILE A 536 1.17 -14.18 20.28
C ILE A 536 2.01 -13.34 19.29
N GLN A 537 1.45 -12.30 18.72
CA GLN A 537 2.19 -11.42 17.80
C GLN A 537 3.32 -10.65 18.50
N THR A 538 3.04 -10.13 19.69
CA THR A 538 4.04 -9.41 20.48
C THR A 538 5.15 -10.34 20.97
N ILE A 539 4.79 -11.52 21.45
CA ILE A 539 5.70 -12.59 21.84
C ILE A 539 6.61 -12.98 20.67
N GLY A 540 6.05 -13.12 19.47
CA GLY A 540 6.77 -13.47 18.26
C GLY A 540 7.86 -12.48 17.85
N ARG A 541 7.90 -11.26 18.42
CA ARG A 541 8.99 -10.30 18.15
C ARG A 541 10.33 -10.73 18.75
N ALA A 542 10.32 -11.45 19.86
CA ALA A 542 11.53 -12.03 20.43
C ALA A 542 11.99 -13.34 19.74
N ALA A 543 11.18 -13.92 18.88
CA ALA A 543 11.45 -15.21 18.23
C ALA A 543 12.53 -15.17 17.12
N ARG A 544 13.15 -14.02 16.88
CA ARG A 544 14.23 -13.84 15.89
C ARG A 544 15.62 -13.78 16.51
N ASN A 545 15.69 -13.87 17.82
CA ASN A 545 16.92 -13.92 18.59
C ASN A 545 17.04 -15.27 19.28
N SER A 546 18.23 -15.88 19.28
CA SER A 546 18.49 -17.15 19.93
C SER A 546 18.28 -17.09 21.44
N GLU A 547 18.51 -15.90 22.06
CA GLU A 547 18.31 -15.60 23.47
C GLU A 547 16.94 -14.95 23.76
N GLY A 548 15.99 -15.12 22.84
CA GLY A 548 14.68 -14.48 22.91
C GLY A 548 13.88 -14.87 24.16
N ARG A 549 13.50 -13.87 24.97
CA ARG A 549 12.68 -14.02 26.19
C ARG A 549 11.52 -13.05 26.19
N VAL A 550 10.44 -13.45 26.82
CA VAL A 550 9.25 -12.60 27.02
C VAL A 550 8.87 -12.62 28.50
N ILE A 551 8.66 -11.44 29.07
CA ILE A 551 8.18 -11.30 30.44
C ILE A 551 6.76 -10.72 30.37
N LEU A 552 5.81 -11.45 30.94
CA LEU A 552 4.44 -11.00 31.15
C LEU A 552 4.31 -10.54 32.60
N TYR A 553 4.13 -9.24 32.81
CA TYR A 553 3.84 -8.70 34.14
C TYR A 553 2.34 -8.74 34.38
N GLY A 554 1.92 -9.60 35.34
CA GLY A 554 0.51 -9.79 35.68
C GLY A 554 0.38 -10.58 36.98
N ASP A 555 -0.65 -10.29 37.76
CA ASP A 555 -0.90 -10.93 39.04
C ASP A 555 -1.75 -12.19 38.90
N LYS A 556 -2.38 -12.40 37.75
CA LYS A 556 -3.19 -13.59 37.41
C LYS A 556 -3.01 -13.95 35.94
N VAL A 557 -3.16 -15.23 35.63
CA VAL A 557 -3.23 -15.72 34.26
C VAL A 557 -4.66 -15.58 33.78
N THR A 558 -4.85 -14.83 32.67
CA THR A 558 -6.14 -14.72 31.99
C THR A 558 -6.29 -15.78 30.91
N ASP A 559 -7.51 -16.00 30.41
CA ASP A 559 -7.76 -16.97 29.33
C ASP A 559 -6.94 -16.65 28.07
N SER A 560 -6.79 -15.37 27.74
CA SER A 560 -5.98 -14.91 26.61
C SER A 560 -4.49 -15.20 26.82
N MET A 561 -3.98 -14.99 28.02
CA MET A 561 -2.59 -15.33 28.37
C MET A 561 -2.35 -16.84 28.32
N ASP A 562 -3.23 -17.63 28.93
CA ASP A 562 -3.11 -19.10 28.95
C ASP A 562 -3.04 -19.69 27.55
N LYS A 563 -3.92 -19.25 26.65
CA LYS A 563 -3.91 -19.67 25.23
C LYS A 563 -2.64 -19.25 24.52
N ALA A 564 -2.19 -18.01 24.69
CA ALA A 564 -0.97 -17.52 24.06
C ALA A 564 0.29 -18.26 24.55
N ILE A 565 0.38 -18.53 25.86
CA ILE A 565 1.48 -19.30 26.47
C ILE A 565 1.48 -20.72 25.90
N LYS A 566 0.36 -21.43 25.99
CA LYS A 566 0.23 -22.82 25.50
C LYS A 566 0.59 -22.96 24.03
N GLU A 567 0.12 -22.03 23.18
CA GLU A 567 0.42 -22.07 21.74
C GLU A 567 1.92 -21.81 21.49
N THR A 568 2.53 -20.88 22.22
CA THR A 568 3.97 -20.59 22.09
C THR A 568 4.80 -21.79 22.55
N GLU A 569 4.45 -22.43 23.67
CA GLU A 569 5.11 -23.63 24.18
C GLU A 569 4.93 -24.82 23.22
N ARG A 570 3.74 -25.02 22.68
CA ARG A 570 3.49 -26.05 21.66
C ARG A 570 4.41 -25.87 20.44
N ARG A 571 4.48 -24.64 19.89
CA ARG A 571 5.36 -24.34 18.75
C ARG A 571 6.82 -24.58 19.12
N ARG A 572 7.24 -24.12 20.28
CA ARG A 572 8.62 -24.30 20.77
C ARG A 572 8.99 -25.78 20.91
N ALA A 573 8.11 -26.63 21.45
CA ALA A 573 8.35 -28.06 21.58
C ALA A 573 8.57 -28.73 20.21
N ILE A 574 7.72 -28.43 19.21
CA ILE A 574 7.87 -28.93 17.85
C ILE A 574 9.20 -28.48 17.22
N GLN A 575 9.61 -27.24 17.46
CA GLN A 575 10.86 -26.70 16.95
C GLN A 575 12.09 -27.35 17.59
N ILE A 576 12.06 -27.62 18.88
CA ILE A 576 13.12 -28.34 19.60
C ILE A 576 13.26 -29.76 19.05
N GLU A 577 12.16 -30.52 18.95
CA GLU A 577 12.16 -31.87 18.43
C GLU A 577 12.73 -31.95 17.02
N TYR A 578 12.32 -30.98 16.16
CA TYR A 578 12.83 -30.88 14.79
C TYR A 578 14.33 -30.60 14.76
N ASN A 579 14.82 -29.64 15.55
CA ASN A 579 16.23 -29.28 15.62
C ASN A 579 17.09 -30.45 16.11
N GLU A 580 16.66 -31.14 17.17
CA GLU A 580 17.35 -32.33 17.71
C GLU A 580 17.45 -33.43 16.66
N LYS A 581 16.34 -33.72 15.97
CA LYS A 581 16.28 -34.74 14.91
C LYS A 581 17.21 -34.45 13.75
N HIS A 582 17.40 -33.16 13.39
CA HIS A 582 18.18 -32.75 12.23
C HIS A 582 19.57 -32.19 12.58
N GLY A 583 19.94 -32.17 13.86
CA GLY A 583 21.22 -31.65 14.36
C GLY A 583 21.40 -30.13 14.09
N ILE A 584 20.31 -29.36 14.13
CA ILE A 584 20.34 -27.92 13.84
C ILE A 584 20.59 -27.13 15.12
N THR A 585 21.59 -26.26 15.10
CA THR A 585 21.84 -25.31 16.19
C THR A 585 21.20 -23.97 15.84
N PRO A 586 20.32 -23.42 16.70
CA PRO A 586 19.67 -22.11 16.45
C PRO A 586 20.70 -21.00 16.27
N GLN A 587 20.55 -20.19 15.22
CA GLN A 587 21.44 -19.07 14.94
C GLN A 587 20.64 -17.80 14.62
N THR A 588 20.98 -16.70 15.29
CA THR A 588 20.44 -15.37 14.97
C THR A 588 21.05 -14.85 13.67
N ILE A 589 20.23 -14.58 12.66
CA ILE A 589 20.68 -13.99 11.41
C ILE A 589 20.72 -12.47 11.56
N ARG A 590 21.90 -11.88 11.48
CA ARG A 590 22.05 -10.42 11.39
C ARG A 590 21.95 -9.98 9.93
N LYS A 591 20.79 -9.50 9.52
CA LYS A 591 20.62 -8.84 8.20
C LYS A 591 21.21 -7.43 8.25
N LYS A 592 21.93 -7.03 7.20
CA LYS A 592 22.32 -5.62 7.02
C LYS A 592 21.08 -4.75 7.12
N VAL A 593 21.19 -3.62 7.84
CA VAL A 593 20.13 -2.61 7.86
C VAL A 593 20.07 -2.01 6.46
N ARG A 594 19.17 -2.52 5.60
CA ARG A 594 18.89 -1.90 4.31
C ARG A 594 18.15 -0.60 4.59
N ASP A 595 18.48 0.46 3.86
CA ASP A 595 17.67 1.68 3.88
C ASP A 595 16.33 1.38 3.21
N VAL A 596 15.37 0.90 3.99
CA VAL A 596 13.96 0.73 3.59
C VAL A 596 13.35 2.10 3.20
N ILE A 597 14.06 3.17 3.49
CA ILE A 597 13.75 4.56 3.14
C ILE A 597 13.60 4.75 1.62
N GLU A 598 14.31 4.01 0.75
CA GLU A 598 14.13 4.17 -0.69
C GLU A 598 12.78 3.65 -1.20
N ALA A 599 12.31 2.49 -0.74
CA ALA A 599 10.99 1.98 -1.12
C ALA A 599 9.84 2.81 -0.51
N THR A 600 10.09 3.43 0.66
CA THR A 600 9.08 4.27 1.33
C THR A 600 9.14 5.73 0.86
N LYS A 601 10.27 6.20 0.36
CA LYS A 601 10.38 7.53 -0.31
C LYS A 601 9.56 7.58 -1.60
N VAL A 602 9.36 6.47 -2.26
CA VAL A 602 8.39 6.32 -3.36
C VAL A 602 6.95 6.45 -2.86
N ALA A 603 6.70 6.16 -1.58
CA ALA A 603 5.37 6.22 -0.97
C ALA A 603 5.04 7.55 -0.26
N GLU A 604 6.01 8.44 -0.04
CA GLU A 604 5.82 9.73 0.65
C GLU A 604 6.70 10.80 -0.01
N SER A 605 6.09 11.88 -0.50
CA SER A 605 6.80 12.91 -1.26
C SER A 605 7.79 13.73 -0.44
N LYS A 606 8.86 14.21 -1.10
CA LYS A 606 9.94 15.04 -0.53
C LYS A 606 9.52 16.38 0.10
N LYS A 607 8.26 16.79 -0.03
CA LYS A 607 7.78 18.11 0.41
C LYS A 607 7.77 18.31 1.94
N ASP A 608 7.52 17.25 2.71
CA ASP A 608 7.39 17.36 4.18
C ASP A 608 8.71 17.57 4.95
N TYR A 609 9.86 17.39 4.31
CA TYR A 609 11.15 17.55 5.00
C TYR A 609 11.57 19.00 5.23
N LEU A 610 11.06 19.94 4.45
CA LEU A 610 11.43 21.35 4.50
C LEU A 610 10.43 22.21 5.28
N THR A 611 9.14 21.90 5.25
CA THR A 611 8.09 22.70 5.89
C THR A 611 7.80 22.32 7.35
N GLY A 612 7.82 21.03 7.70
CA GLY A 612 7.55 20.59 9.08
C GLY A 612 8.64 20.94 10.11
N ALA A 613 9.86 21.26 9.65
CA ALA A 613 10.94 21.70 10.52
C ALA A 613 10.90 23.24 10.80
N ALA A 614 10.27 24.03 9.94
CA ALA A 614 10.26 25.48 10.02
C ALA A 614 9.39 26.03 11.16
N GLU A 615 8.26 25.39 11.45
CA GLU A 615 7.31 25.86 12.49
C GLU A 615 7.85 25.82 13.93
N LYS A 616 8.96 25.11 14.19
CA LYS A 616 9.56 24.97 15.53
C LYS A 616 10.98 25.52 15.65
N MET A 617 11.51 26.18 14.63
CA MET A 617 12.90 26.68 14.64
C MET A 617 13.00 28.06 15.27
N SER A 618 14.13 28.31 16.00
CA SER A 618 14.46 29.66 16.46
C SER A 618 14.77 30.57 15.27
N LYS A 619 14.53 31.89 15.40
CA LYS A 619 14.87 32.88 14.35
C LYS A 619 16.32 32.79 13.86
N LYS A 620 17.24 32.39 14.74
CA LYS A 620 18.67 32.26 14.44
C LYS A 620 18.95 31.00 13.59
N ASP A 621 18.30 29.90 13.93
CA ASP A 621 18.46 28.63 13.19
C ASP A 621 17.80 28.72 11.82
N ARG A 622 16.67 29.40 11.70
CA ARG A 622 15.99 29.72 10.44
C ARG A 622 16.86 30.54 9.50
N GLN A 623 17.53 31.58 10.01
CA GLN A 623 18.45 32.40 9.23
C GLN A 623 19.67 31.64 8.75
N ALA A 624 20.21 30.73 9.57
CA ALA A 624 21.29 29.83 9.20
C ALA A 624 20.86 28.83 8.11
N LEU A 625 19.63 28.30 8.18
CA LEU A 625 19.06 27.40 7.18
C LEU A 625 18.87 28.12 5.83
N ILE A 626 18.34 29.34 5.85
CA ILE A 626 18.19 30.18 4.64
C ILE A 626 19.53 30.39 3.95
N GLN A 627 20.58 30.75 4.68
CA GLN A 627 21.92 30.96 4.13
C GLN A 627 22.49 29.67 3.52
N ARG A 628 22.27 28.52 4.16
CA ARG A 628 22.73 27.23 3.65
C ARG A 628 22.00 26.84 2.35
N LEU A 629 20.67 26.98 2.32
CA LEU A 629 19.87 26.69 1.12
C LEU A 629 20.19 27.62 -0.05
N GLU A 630 20.54 28.91 0.21
CA GLU A 630 20.99 29.83 -0.84
C GLU A 630 22.32 29.39 -1.47
N VAL A 631 23.25 28.87 -0.68
CA VAL A 631 24.52 28.36 -1.18
C VAL A 631 24.27 27.09 -2.02
N GLU A 632 23.49 26.15 -1.50
CA GLU A 632 23.15 24.91 -2.21
C GLU A 632 22.40 25.19 -3.53
N MET A 633 21.48 26.16 -3.54
CA MET A 633 20.76 26.58 -4.75
C MET A 633 21.72 27.13 -5.82
N LYS A 634 22.66 27.99 -5.41
CA LYS A 634 23.66 28.57 -6.34
C LYS A 634 24.62 27.49 -6.87
N ASP A 635 24.99 26.54 -6.04
CA ASP A 635 25.88 25.44 -6.46
C ASP A 635 25.12 24.46 -7.38
N ALA A 636 23.85 24.15 -7.12
CA ALA A 636 23.03 23.38 -8.03
C ALA A 636 22.85 24.07 -9.39
N ALA A 637 22.62 25.37 -9.41
CA ALA A 637 22.54 26.16 -10.65
C ALA A 637 23.86 26.18 -11.44
N LYS A 638 25.02 26.31 -10.77
CA LYS A 638 26.34 26.23 -11.40
C LYS A 638 26.63 24.86 -12.01
N ASN A 639 26.13 23.81 -11.40
CA ASN A 639 26.28 22.42 -11.88
C ASN A 639 25.18 22.02 -12.87
N LEU A 640 24.41 22.98 -13.41
CA LEU A 640 23.33 22.79 -14.37
C LEU A 640 22.18 21.89 -13.88
N GLN A 641 22.04 21.72 -12.57
CA GLN A 641 20.95 20.98 -11.91
C GLN A 641 19.75 21.92 -11.69
N PHE A 642 19.12 22.35 -12.79
CA PHE A 642 18.11 23.41 -12.76
C PHE A 642 16.86 23.05 -11.97
N GLU A 643 16.42 21.78 -11.98
CA GLU A 643 15.28 21.30 -11.16
C GLU A 643 15.61 21.41 -9.67
N ARG A 644 16.80 20.96 -9.28
CA ARG A 644 17.24 21.06 -7.88
C ARG A 644 17.39 22.52 -7.44
N ALA A 645 17.86 23.38 -8.32
CA ALA A 645 17.94 24.82 -8.04
C ALA A 645 16.55 25.46 -7.90
N ALA A 646 15.56 25.02 -8.69
CA ALA A 646 14.16 25.47 -8.59
C ALA A 646 13.51 25.00 -7.29
N GLU A 647 13.67 23.74 -6.88
CA GLU A 647 13.18 23.21 -5.61
C GLU A 647 13.72 24.00 -4.41
N LEU A 648 15.03 24.28 -4.42
CA LEU A 648 15.70 25.03 -3.36
C LEU A 648 15.25 26.51 -3.32
N ARG A 649 14.97 27.10 -4.49
CA ARG A 649 14.39 28.44 -4.60
C ARG A 649 12.99 28.51 -4.00
N ASP A 650 12.15 27.55 -4.30
CA ASP A 650 10.76 27.51 -3.84
C ASP A 650 10.72 27.32 -2.32
N ALA A 651 11.57 26.43 -1.78
CA ALA A 651 11.77 26.27 -0.34
C ALA A 651 12.29 27.56 0.35
N LEU A 652 13.16 28.32 -0.31
CA LEU A 652 13.65 29.60 0.18
C LEU A 652 12.56 30.68 0.21
N LEU A 653 11.67 30.69 -0.80
CA LEU A 653 10.54 31.61 -0.87
C LEU A 653 9.54 31.34 0.28
N GLU A 654 9.22 30.08 0.55
CA GLU A 654 8.36 29.68 1.66
C GLU A 654 8.97 30.06 3.00
N LEU A 655 10.25 29.74 3.26
CA LEU A 655 10.95 30.11 4.48
C LEU A 655 11.08 31.63 4.69
N ARG A 656 10.99 32.47 3.67
CA ARG A 656 11.01 33.91 3.75
C ARG A 656 9.63 34.54 3.89
N ALA A 657 8.58 33.86 3.46
CA ALA A 657 7.20 34.35 3.51
C ALA A 657 6.57 34.23 4.91
N GLU A 658 7.04 33.30 5.73
CA GLU A 658 6.69 33.16 7.13
C GLU A 658 7.59 34.06 8.03
#